data_00808e50e361354e9077e7b2c96eba38
#
_entry.id   00808e50e361354e9077e7b2c96eba38
#
_cell.length_a   1.000
_cell.length_b   1.000
_cell.length_c   1.000
_cell.angle_alpha   90.00
_cell.angle_beta   90.00
_cell.angle_gamma   90.00
#
_symmetry.space_group_name_H-M   'P 1'
#
loop_
_entity.id
_entity.type
_entity.pdbx_description
1 polymer ?
#
loop_
_entity_poly.entity_id
_entity_poly.type
_entity_poly.pdbx_seq_one_letter_code
_entity_poly.pdbx_strand_id
1 'polypeptide(L)'
;LRVPELYELEKEQLFTPSIKGHQRKEKSTDSGGVDSSKSKKSPTFNFPKTGLVVLWSDMGTGKTELMRWWRDQNPNARFLNNGHRVNLLKNLAERLQTAMYSDLGYTGLAQAQALSITIDSLHKLNTQSLTYGCIFIDEACQYLTHLLHSNTCKQHRAAILEVLEYIVYNAPLVVIADAHMDDLTVNFFLAMRPKGEVPYIIKNEWRNGSRTIYWYEGDNSSALVAQISAALMLGEKVMVASDSKRFIKKLDKSFTIKYEESNSEKSHTQKKCRIWSVHSDNSGSDENVAFIKDITNAVKNFDALFTSPSLGTGVDISEYHFDLVFGVFHGVSQTATECAQQLYRYRPKVPFHIWVAPRPPFGYKDTNATKIKERLLQTNEMTAFLLRIDRQTGKRGAEKDWALEAYCQIMANRHYSLNNLRDDLRSLLTEMGNTFIYVGSDSDPQSLESLKAAAQALDSAHNSAVARANNITLSEYRARQSKDYLDPNEIFECEKFRISDSYGIEVTESLVEMDKGGRLIRAIAGLEAILAPPEESFTDPKTGQTYPTPPTIVTQKDRAERDNLPLCIDWGNYSARWLARFNLGLHQILKRLVRGDEVTADDSTLLKMTEIAIHCAVHVKAILGFTIPSDCKPIWLLATMLEQLGLKLTFRKQGKRGQQVKLFSLSKEELEFALQVIAHRETKRNQKENRTYSAAQTPAVYSVNTNQQAVSTPPLDAIGNSLCQGEDTTEFESPPTDRITLLHCVEMLRSGIKQGVDAIKGILKQWVEDLRWDTVLELEAIAANELRLVEAQVPEFYEWLLEEVLPMEGAG
;
A
#
# COMPACT_ATOMS: atom_id res chain seq x y z
N LEU A 1 -10.81 -23.50 6.13
CA LEU A 1 -12.28 -23.52 6.18
C LEU A 1 -12.79 -24.95 5.94
N ARG A 2 -13.53 -25.51 6.90
CA ARG A 2 -14.39 -26.68 6.61
C ARG A 2 -15.58 -26.13 5.84
N VAL A 3 -15.54 -26.23 4.51
CA VAL A 3 -16.66 -25.88 3.63
C VAL A 3 -17.72 -26.96 3.78
N PRO A 4 -18.95 -26.67 4.26
CA PRO A 4 -19.94 -27.70 4.52
C PRO A 4 -20.45 -28.38 3.24
N GLU A 5 -20.49 -27.65 2.12
CA GLU A 5 -20.94 -28.20 0.84
C GLU A 5 -20.24 -27.47 -0.31
N LEU A 6 -19.45 -28.23 -1.05
CA LEU A 6 -18.78 -27.77 -2.28
C LEU A 6 -19.63 -28.31 -3.45
N TYR A 7 -20.29 -27.42 -4.18
CA TYR A 7 -20.97 -27.78 -5.42
C TYR A 7 -20.01 -27.62 -6.59
N GLU A 8 -19.58 -28.75 -7.15
CA GLU A 8 -18.88 -28.77 -8.43
C GLU A 8 -19.91 -28.68 -9.55
N LEU A 9 -19.82 -27.62 -10.34
CA LEU A 9 -20.64 -27.46 -11.53
C LEU A 9 -19.94 -28.11 -12.72
N GLU A 10 -20.66 -28.97 -13.43
CA GLU A 10 -20.15 -29.54 -14.68
C GLU A 10 -19.84 -28.43 -15.70
N LYS A 11 -18.71 -28.59 -16.37
CA LYS A 11 -17.88 -27.61 -17.10
C LYS A 11 -18.61 -26.73 -18.14
N GLU A 12 -19.80 -27.01 -18.54
CA GLU A 12 -20.40 -26.38 -19.74
C GLU A 12 -21.73 -25.64 -19.53
N GLN A 13 -22.38 -25.77 -18.38
CA GLN A 13 -23.80 -25.40 -18.29
C GLN A 13 -24.15 -24.07 -17.66
N LEU A 14 -23.29 -23.46 -16.86
CA LEU A 14 -23.62 -22.24 -16.11
C LEU A 14 -22.95 -20.97 -16.59
N PHE A 15 -21.78 -21.10 -17.18
CA PHE A 15 -20.94 -19.96 -17.52
C PHE A 15 -20.63 -19.79 -19.00
N THR A 16 -21.18 -20.66 -19.86
CA THR A 16 -21.17 -20.45 -21.31
C THR A 16 -22.23 -19.43 -21.69
N PRO A 17 -21.88 -18.29 -22.32
CA PRO A 17 -22.88 -17.40 -22.88
C PRO A 17 -23.71 -18.20 -23.88
N SER A 18 -25.03 -18.23 -23.75
CA SER A 18 -25.93 -18.71 -24.79
C SER A 18 -25.80 -17.71 -25.96
N ILE A 19 -24.97 -18.05 -26.95
CA ILE A 19 -24.87 -17.33 -28.20
C ILE A 19 -26.18 -17.56 -28.94
N LYS A 20 -27.17 -16.73 -28.68
CA LYS A 20 -28.29 -16.55 -29.58
C LYS A 20 -27.84 -15.65 -30.73
N GLY A 21 -27.61 -16.26 -31.89
CA GLY A 21 -27.59 -15.51 -33.11
C GLY A 21 -26.32 -15.61 -33.92
N HIS A 22 -26.27 -16.55 -34.78
CA HIS A 22 -26.25 -16.42 -36.25
C HIS A 22 -26.18 -17.83 -36.82
N GLN A 23 -27.36 -18.36 -37.11
CA GLN A 23 -27.45 -19.55 -37.96
C GLN A 23 -27.00 -19.15 -39.37
N ARG A 24 -25.81 -19.57 -39.76
CA ARG A 24 -25.45 -19.80 -41.15
C ARG A 24 -26.29 -20.96 -41.66
N LYS A 25 -27.20 -20.66 -42.59
CA LYS A 25 -27.88 -21.65 -43.36
C LYS A 25 -26.85 -22.38 -44.22
N GLU A 26 -26.44 -23.58 -43.83
CA GLU A 26 -25.91 -24.56 -44.76
C GLU A 26 -27.00 -25.54 -45.06
N LYS A 27 -27.32 -25.65 -46.36
CA LYS A 27 -28.19 -26.66 -46.96
C LYS A 27 -27.43 -28.01 -46.91
N SER A 28 -27.97 -29.02 -46.27
CA SER A 28 -27.67 -30.39 -46.60
C SER A 28 -28.95 -31.20 -46.58
N THR A 29 -29.07 -31.94 -47.63
CA THR A 29 -30.12 -32.88 -48.00
C THR A 29 -30.11 -34.14 -47.16
N ASP A 30 -31.30 -34.53 -46.77
CA ASP A 30 -31.95 -35.86 -46.74
C ASP A 30 -31.32 -37.05 -45.97
N SER A 31 -32.04 -37.55 -45.06
CA SER A 31 -32.71 -38.84 -44.93
C SER A 31 -32.58 -39.48 -43.55
N GLY A 32 -33.68 -39.97 -43.02
CA GLY A 32 -33.72 -41.10 -42.08
C GLY A 32 -34.24 -40.75 -40.67
N GLY A 33 -35.51 -40.88 -40.44
CA GLY A 33 -36.18 -40.80 -39.14
C GLY A 33 -35.73 -41.89 -38.17
N VAL A 34 -35.55 -41.53 -36.94
CA VAL A 34 -35.81 -42.36 -35.75
C VAL A 34 -36.37 -41.45 -34.66
N ASP A 35 -37.60 -41.76 -34.32
CA ASP A 35 -38.32 -41.21 -33.17
C ASP A 35 -37.62 -41.58 -31.84
N SER A 36 -37.20 -40.64 -31.07
CA SER A 36 -36.88 -40.83 -29.66
C SER A 36 -37.11 -39.55 -28.87
N SER A 37 -38.39 -39.29 -28.56
CA SER A 37 -38.82 -38.38 -27.52
C SER A 37 -38.34 -38.86 -26.13
N LYS A 38 -37.07 -38.61 -25.80
CA LYS A 38 -36.63 -38.55 -24.41
C LYS A 38 -36.10 -37.11 -24.19
N SER A 39 -36.97 -36.25 -23.72
CA SER A 39 -36.56 -34.97 -23.17
C SER A 39 -35.54 -35.22 -22.04
N LYS A 40 -34.25 -35.08 -22.33
CA LYS A 40 -33.25 -34.93 -21.25
C LYS A 40 -33.62 -33.67 -20.48
N LYS A 41 -34.23 -33.85 -19.31
CA LYS A 41 -34.36 -32.74 -18.33
C LYS A 41 -32.94 -32.28 -18.04
N SER A 42 -32.59 -31.12 -18.53
CA SER A 42 -31.40 -30.42 -18.09
C SER A 42 -31.45 -30.30 -16.56
N PRO A 43 -30.39 -30.59 -15.82
CA PRO A 43 -30.38 -30.40 -14.40
C PRO A 43 -30.67 -28.93 -14.13
N THR A 44 -31.80 -28.64 -13.44
CA THR A 44 -32.16 -27.28 -13.05
C THR A 44 -31.20 -26.88 -11.92
N PHE A 45 -30.23 -26.00 -12.25
CA PHE A 45 -29.36 -25.40 -11.27
C PHE A 45 -30.20 -24.45 -10.38
N ASN A 46 -30.29 -24.77 -9.10
CA ASN A 46 -30.97 -23.92 -8.11
C ASN A 46 -29.98 -22.97 -7.47
N PHE A 47 -29.91 -21.74 -7.99
CA PHE A 47 -29.10 -20.69 -7.39
C PHE A 47 -29.70 -20.32 -6.00
N PRO A 48 -28.87 -20.14 -4.94
CA PRO A 48 -29.35 -19.77 -3.62
C PRO A 48 -30.16 -18.47 -3.63
N LYS A 49 -31.24 -18.44 -2.86
CA LYS A 49 -32.10 -17.25 -2.77
C LYS A 49 -31.68 -16.29 -1.66
N THR A 50 -30.96 -16.79 -0.68
CA THR A 50 -30.51 -16.02 0.49
C THR A 50 -29.13 -16.48 0.94
N GLY A 51 -28.45 -15.68 1.73
CA GLY A 51 -27.15 -15.97 2.32
C GLY A 51 -25.97 -15.38 1.57
N LEU A 52 -24.76 -15.69 2.04
CA LEU A 52 -23.50 -15.34 1.37
C LEU A 52 -23.16 -16.41 0.34
N VAL A 53 -23.15 -16.03 -0.93
CA VAL A 53 -22.78 -16.92 -2.06
C VAL A 53 -21.42 -16.50 -2.58
N VAL A 54 -20.52 -17.48 -2.72
CA VAL A 54 -19.16 -17.30 -3.23
C VAL A 54 -19.06 -17.94 -4.60
N LEU A 55 -18.85 -17.14 -5.64
CA LEU A 55 -18.59 -17.62 -7.00
C LEU A 55 -17.08 -17.69 -7.24
N TRP A 56 -16.52 -18.87 -7.08
CA TRP A 56 -15.10 -19.12 -7.33
C TRP A 56 -14.90 -19.78 -8.68
N SER A 57 -14.55 -18.98 -9.67
CA SER A 57 -14.32 -19.49 -11.02
C SER A 57 -13.37 -18.60 -11.82
N ASP A 58 -12.65 -19.21 -12.76
CA ASP A 58 -11.66 -18.52 -13.59
C ASP A 58 -12.24 -17.33 -14.36
N MET A 59 -11.38 -16.51 -14.93
CA MET A 59 -11.77 -15.35 -15.74
C MET A 59 -12.50 -15.81 -17.02
N GLY A 60 -13.54 -15.04 -17.41
CA GLY A 60 -14.30 -15.33 -18.64
C GLY A 60 -15.27 -16.51 -18.55
N THR A 61 -15.55 -17.03 -17.35
CA THR A 61 -16.45 -18.18 -17.14
C THR A 61 -17.92 -17.83 -17.00
N GLY A 62 -18.31 -16.55 -17.17
CA GLY A 62 -19.70 -16.11 -17.18
C GLY A 62 -20.29 -15.71 -15.82
N LYS A 63 -19.48 -15.43 -14.79
CA LYS A 63 -19.96 -14.97 -13.46
C LYS A 63 -20.93 -13.80 -13.56
N THR A 64 -20.62 -12.80 -14.37
CA THR A 64 -21.47 -11.63 -14.60
C THR A 64 -22.79 -11.98 -15.31
N GLU A 65 -22.74 -12.91 -16.29
CA GLU A 65 -23.95 -13.36 -17.01
C GLU A 65 -24.89 -14.15 -16.10
N LEU A 66 -24.34 -14.90 -15.13
CA LEU A 66 -25.16 -15.55 -14.10
C LEU A 66 -25.91 -14.52 -13.25
N MET A 67 -25.27 -13.40 -12.89
CA MET A 67 -25.92 -12.34 -12.12
C MET A 67 -26.95 -11.56 -12.95
N ARG A 68 -26.71 -11.40 -14.25
CA ARG A 68 -27.70 -10.84 -15.17
C ARG A 68 -28.92 -11.75 -15.22
N TRP A 69 -28.71 -13.08 -15.42
CA TRP A 69 -29.81 -14.05 -15.40
C TRP A 69 -30.58 -13.98 -14.08
N TRP A 70 -29.91 -13.90 -12.94
CA TRP A 70 -30.58 -13.77 -11.63
C TRP A 70 -31.47 -12.53 -11.57
N ARG A 71 -30.98 -11.38 -12.05
CA ARG A 71 -31.78 -10.15 -12.12
C ARG A 71 -33.03 -10.30 -12.98
N ASP A 72 -32.90 -10.92 -14.15
CA ASP A 72 -34.03 -11.17 -15.07
C ASP A 72 -35.11 -12.01 -14.40
N GLN A 73 -34.72 -12.95 -13.53
CA GLN A 73 -35.64 -13.79 -12.74
C GLN A 73 -36.24 -13.07 -11.51
N ASN A 74 -35.64 -11.96 -11.05
CA ASN A 74 -36.01 -11.23 -9.84
C ASN A 74 -36.18 -9.72 -10.11
N PRO A 75 -37.03 -9.30 -11.04
CA PRO A 75 -37.11 -7.91 -11.50
C PRO A 75 -37.55 -6.91 -10.40
N ASN A 76 -38.24 -7.38 -9.38
CA ASN A 76 -38.71 -6.57 -8.25
C ASN A 76 -37.68 -6.48 -7.11
N ALA A 77 -36.62 -7.28 -7.13
CA ALA A 77 -35.58 -7.23 -6.13
C ALA A 77 -34.62 -6.06 -6.40
N ARG A 78 -34.45 -5.21 -5.40
CA ARG A 78 -33.52 -4.11 -5.51
C ARG A 78 -32.08 -4.65 -5.57
N PHE A 79 -31.29 -4.22 -6.56
CA PHE A 79 -29.98 -4.79 -6.88
C PHE A 79 -28.86 -3.77 -6.73
N LEU A 80 -27.80 -4.12 -5.98
CA LEU A 80 -26.61 -3.31 -5.86
C LEU A 80 -25.42 -4.05 -6.49
N ASN A 81 -24.82 -3.45 -7.51
CA ASN A 81 -23.49 -3.82 -8.02
C ASN A 81 -22.45 -2.86 -7.41
N ASN A 82 -21.59 -3.37 -6.54
CA ASN A 82 -20.58 -2.58 -5.86
C ASN A 82 -19.17 -2.99 -6.32
N GLY A 83 -18.43 -2.06 -6.88
CA GLY A 83 -17.13 -2.33 -7.48
C GLY A 83 -16.02 -1.41 -6.93
N HIS A 84 -14.77 -1.76 -7.16
CA HIS A 84 -13.62 -1.01 -6.65
C HIS A 84 -12.99 -0.05 -7.67
N ARG A 85 -13.41 -0.12 -8.95
CA ARG A 85 -12.87 0.74 -10.03
C ARG A 85 -13.98 1.19 -10.97
N VAL A 86 -13.94 2.46 -11.35
CA VAL A 86 -14.95 3.09 -12.21
C VAL A 86 -15.09 2.37 -13.56
N ASN A 87 -13.98 2.04 -14.24
CA ASN A 87 -14.02 1.40 -15.56
C ASN A 87 -14.59 -0.03 -15.49
N LEU A 88 -14.21 -0.82 -14.49
CA LEU A 88 -14.83 -2.13 -14.24
C LEU A 88 -16.33 -1.98 -14.02
N LEU A 89 -16.70 -1.01 -13.18
CA LEU A 89 -18.09 -0.79 -12.81
C LEU A 89 -18.93 -0.32 -14.00
N LYS A 90 -18.41 0.53 -14.89
CA LYS A 90 -19.09 0.95 -16.13
C LYS A 90 -19.37 -0.25 -17.05
N ASN A 91 -18.37 -1.12 -17.26
CA ASN A 91 -18.56 -2.35 -18.05
C ASN A 91 -19.60 -3.28 -17.41
N LEU A 92 -19.55 -3.47 -16.10
CA LEU A 92 -20.52 -4.27 -15.36
C LEU A 92 -21.91 -3.63 -15.39
N ALA A 93 -22.02 -2.29 -15.30
CA ALA A 93 -23.29 -1.59 -15.34
C ALA A 93 -24.02 -1.78 -16.66
N GLU A 94 -23.30 -1.71 -17.79
CA GLU A 94 -23.84 -1.97 -19.13
C GLU A 94 -24.32 -3.42 -19.24
N ARG A 95 -23.50 -4.39 -18.86
CA ARG A 95 -23.83 -5.81 -18.93
C ARG A 95 -24.96 -6.21 -18.00
N LEU A 96 -24.99 -5.67 -16.80
CA LEU A 96 -26.01 -5.91 -15.79
C LEU A 96 -27.22 -4.99 -15.93
N GLN A 97 -27.22 -4.03 -16.84
CA GLN A 97 -28.29 -3.02 -17.05
C GLN A 97 -28.64 -2.27 -15.74
N THR A 98 -27.64 -1.77 -15.03
CA THR A 98 -27.78 -1.00 -13.80
C THR A 98 -27.48 0.48 -14.07
N ALA A 99 -28.08 1.38 -13.29
CA ALA A 99 -27.78 2.81 -13.36
C ALA A 99 -26.44 3.11 -12.69
N MET A 100 -25.59 3.92 -13.31
CA MET A 100 -24.35 4.38 -12.71
C MET A 100 -24.61 5.48 -11.69
N TYR A 101 -23.97 5.42 -10.56
CA TYR A 101 -24.08 6.43 -9.47
C TYR A 101 -23.66 7.84 -9.94
N SER A 102 -22.72 7.93 -10.89
CA SER A 102 -22.24 9.20 -11.47
C SER A 102 -23.32 9.95 -12.24
N ASP A 103 -24.29 9.22 -12.78
CA ASP A 103 -25.34 9.75 -13.65
C ASP A 103 -26.60 10.14 -12.86
N LEU A 104 -26.58 9.88 -11.55
CA LEU A 104 -27.73 10.06 -10.66
C LEU A 104 -27.47 11.17 -9.64
N GLY A 105 -28.43 12.06 -9.43
CA GLY A 105 -28.44 12.98 -8.29
C GLY A 105 -28.75 12.24 -6.97
N TYR A 106 -28.69 12.97 -5.86
CA TYR A 106 -28.85 12.40 -4.52
C TYR A 106 -30.18 11.65 -4.32
N THR A 107 -31.26 12.17 -4.86
CA THR A 107 -32.59 11.53 -4.88
C THR A 107 -32.63 10.30 -5.78
N GLY A 108 -31.94 10.34 -6.93
CA GLY A 108 -31.82 9.21 -7.84
C GLY A 108 -31.09 8.01 -7.23
N LEU A 109 -30.06 8.24 -6.44
CA LEU A 109 -29.35 7.19 -5.70
C LEU A 109 -30.28 6.43 -4.75
N ALA A 110 -31.15 7.17 -4.05
CA ALA A 110 -32.13 6.60 -3.12
C ALA A 110 -33.26 5.82 -3.82
N GLN A 111 -33.61 6.16 -5.05
CA GLN A 111 -34.73 5.57 -5.81
C GLN A 111 -34.32 4.47 -6.79
N ALA A 112 -33.05 4.35 -7.12
CA ALA A 112 -32.58 3.39 -8.11
C ALA A 112 -32.93 1.95 -7.73
N GLN A 113 -33.64 1.24 -8.61
CA GLN A 113 -34.00 -0.17 -8.46
C GLN A 113 -32.78 -1.08 -8.67
N ALA A 114 -31.84 -0.68 -9.55
CA ALA A 114 -30.59 -1.37 -9.80
C ALA A 114 -29.48 -0.33 -9.95
N LEU A 115 -28.54 -0.34 -9.00
CA LEU A 115 -27.48 0.66 -8.87
C LEU A 115 -26.11 0.02 -9.01
N SER A 116 -25.24 0.67 -9.79
CA SER A 116 -23.80 0.44 -9.79
C SER A 116 -23.09 1.61 -9.09
N ILE A 117 -22.33 1.33 -8.04
CA ILE A 117 -21.62 2.34 -7.25
C ILE A 117 -20.20 1.86 -6.91
N THR A 118 -19.22 2.77 -6.92
CA THR A 118 -17.87 2.44 -6.44
C THR A 118 -17.82 2.39 -4.91
N ILE A 119 -16.93 1.57 -4.39
CA ILE A 119 -16.69 1.50 -2.95
C ILE A 119 -16.29 2.86 -2.36
N ASP A 120 -15.46 3.63 -3.09
CA ASP A 120 -15.04 4.98 -2.69
C ASP A 120 -16.23 5.92 -2.46
N SER A 121 -17.33 5.71 -3.20
CA SER A 121 -18.55 6.52 -3.11
C SER A 121 -19.65 5.92 -2.24
N LEU A 122 -19.43 4.73 -1.67
CA LEU A 122 -20.45 3.99 -0.90
C LEU A 122 -20.97 4.78 0.32
N HIS A 123 -20.11 5.60 0.94
CA HIS A 123 -20.47 6.49 2.06
C HIS A 123 -21.56 7.52 1.72
N LYS A 124 -21.84 7.77 0.41
CA LYS A 124 -22.91 8.67 -0.05
C LYS A 124 -24.31 8.06 0.08
N LEU A 125 -24.39 6.74 0.31
CA LEU A 125 -25.68 6.07 0.52
C LEU A 125 -26.19 6.32 1.94
N ASN A 126 -27.50 6.64 2.03
CA ASN A 126 -28.15 6.78 3.34
C ASN A 126 -28.66 5.42 3.83
N THR A 127 -28.06 4.92 4.92
CA THR A 127 -28.39 3.62 5.51
C THR A 127 -29.81 3.50 6.04
N GLN A 128 -30.43 4.62 6.46
CA GLN A 128 -31.77 4.58 7.09
C GLN A 128 -32.91 4.20 6.15
N SER A 129 -32.73 4.25 4.83
CA SER A 129 -33.79 4.03 3.85
C SER A 129 -33.45 2.98 2.76
N LEU A 130 -32.29 2.31 2.84
CA LEU A 130 -31.82 1.47 1.76
C LEU A 130 -31.71 -0.01 2.14
N THR A 131 -32.64 -0.82 1.66
CA THR A 131 -32.53 -2.27 1.68
C THR A 131 -32.35 -2.78 0.26
N TYR A 132 -31.35 -3.65 0.05
CA TYR A 132 -31.11 -4.33 -1.22
C TYR A 132 -31.53 -5.78 -1.12
N GLY A 133 -32.21 -6.29 -2.15
CA GLY A 133 -32.54 -7.71 -2.26
C GLY A 133 -31.34 -8.59 -2.62
N CYS A 134 -30.40 -8.02 -3.38
CA CYS A 134 -29.14 -8.66 -3.73
C CYS A 134 -28.01 -7.63 -3.82
N ILE A 135 -26.85 -7.99 -3.29
CA ILE A 135 -25.59 -7.29 -3.47
C ILE A 135 -24.65 -8.17 -4.28
N PHE A 136 -24.05 -7.63 -5.33
CA PHE A 136 -23.04 -8.29 -6.13
C PHE A 136 -21.72 -7.54 -6.08
N ILE A 137 -20.63 -8.26 -5.79
CA ILE A 137 -19.26 -7.74 -5.76
C ILE A 137 -18.39 -8.64 -6.62
N ASP A 138 -17.99 -8.14 -7.79
CA ASP A 138 -17.05 -8.84 -8.68
C ASP A 138 -15.61 -8.46 -8.32
N GLU A 139 -14.67 -9.38 -8.54
CA GLU A 139 -13.26 -9.27 -8.14
C GLU A 139 -13.10 -8.93 -6.63
N ALA A 140 -13.75 -9.71 -5.80
CA ALA A 140 -13.93 -9.46 -4.37
C ALA A 140 -12.60 -9.36 -3.60
N CYS A 141 -11.55 -10.09 -3.97
CA CYS A 141 -10.23 -9.99 -3.35
C CYS A 141 -9.55 -8.65 -3.64
N GLN A 142 -9.68 -8.15 -4.89
CA GLN A 142 -9.18 -6.82 -5.24
C GLN A 142 -10.03 -5.70 -4.64
N TYR A 143 -11.36 -5.90 -4.57
CA TYR A 143 -12.28 -5.00 -3.88
C TYR A 143 -11.89 -4.81 -2.41
N LEU A 144 -11.63 -5.89 -1.69
CA LEU A 144 -11.21 -5.85 -0.28
C LEU A 144 -9.84 -5.18 -0.13
N THR A 145 -8.89 -5.49 -1.00
CA THR A 145 -7.58 -4.84 -1.01
C THR A 145 -7.72 -3.33 -1.26
N HIS A 146 -8.57 -2.91 -2.20
CA HIS A 146 -8.83 -1.51 -2.48
C HIS A 146 -9.45 -0.79 -1.27
N LEU A 147 -10.49 -1.38 -0.67
CA LEU A 147 -11.14 -0.84 0.52
C LEU A 147 -10.15 -0.53 1.63
N LEU A 148 -9.27 -1.48 1.95
CA LEU A 148 -8.41 -1.39 3.13
C LEU A 148 -7.09 -0.67 2.87
N HIS A 149 -6.55 -0.70 1.62
CA HIS A 149 -5.22 -0.18 1.31
C HIS A 149 -5.18 1.03 0.38
N SER A 150 -6.28 1.35 -0.31
CA SER A 150 -6.30 2.49 -1.23
C SER A 150 -6.27 3.83 -0.48
N ASN A 151 -5.50 4.78 -1.01
CA ASN A 151 -5.50 6.15 -0.53
C ASN A 151 -6.80 6.89 -0.88
N THR A 152 -7.54 6.46 -1.90
CA THR A 152 -8.82 7.07 -2.30
C THR A 152 -9.91 6.83 -1.26
N CYS A 153 -9.91 5.66 -0.61
CA CYS A 153 -10.81 5.35 0.49
C CYS A 153 -10.43 6.02 1.82
N LYS A 154 -9.17 6.46 1.97
CA LYS A 154 -8.57 6.86 3.27
C LYS A 154 -9.44 7.82 4.07
N GLN A 155 -9.95 8.89 3.47
CA GLN A 155 -10.71 9.94 4.16
C GLN A 155 -12.10 9.46 4.62
N HIS A 156 -12.69 8.51 3.92
CA HIS A 156 -14.05 8.03 4.18
C HIS A 156 -14.11 6.56 4.61
N ARG A 157 -12.96 5.90 4.82
CA ARG A 157 -12.88 4.45 5.08
C ARG A 157 -13.77 3.99 6.23
N ALA A 158 -13.80 4.72 7.33
CA ALA A 158 -14.68 4.39 8.46
C ALA A 158 -16.15 4.43 8.05
N ALA A 159 -16.59 5.50 7.37
CA ALA A 159 -17.95 5.64 6.90
C ALA A 159 -18.32 4.60 5.81
N ILE A 160 -17.38 4.28 4.93
CA ILE A 160 -17.54 3.22 3.92
C ILE A 160 -17.77 1.87 4.61
N LEU A 161 -16.95 1.53 5.61
CA LEU A 161 -17.08 0.29 6.38
C LEU A 161 -18.42 0.19 7.13
N GLU A 162 -18.88 1.29 7.71
CA GLU A 162 -20.19 1.34 8.39
C GLU A 162 -21.35 1.07 7.41
N VAL A 163 -21.32 1.73 6.23
CA VAL A 163 -22.35 1.53 5.21
C VAL A 163 -22.28 0.12 4.64
N LEU A 164 -21.05 -0.39 4.33
CA LEU A 164 -20.87 -1.73 3.80
C LEU A 164 -21.38 -2.80 4.77
N GLU A 165 -21.03 -2.71 6.05
CA GLU A 165 -21.50 -3.62 7.07
C GLU A 165 -23.03 -3.61 7.16
N TYR A 166 -23.64 -2.42 7.17
CA TYR A 166 -25.10 -2.29 7.22
C TYR A 166 -25.79 -2.96 6.02
N ILE A 167 -25.34 -2.67 4.79
CA ILE A 167 -25.99 -3.23 3.59
C ILE A 167 -25.74 -4.73 3.44
N VAL A 168 -24.53 -5.22 3.77
CA VAL A 168 -24.18 -6.66 3.73
C VAL A 168 -24.96 -7.43 4.81
N TYR A 169 -25.12 -6.87 6.01
CA TYR A 169 -25.90 -7.49 7.09
C TYR A 169 -27.38 -7.66 6.72
N ASN A 170 -27.99 -6.62 6.13
CA ASN A 170 -29.42 -6.56 5.88
C ASN A 170 -29.86 -7.17 4.55
N ALA A 171 -28.96 -7.35 3.57
CA ALA A 171 -29.32 -7.94 2.29
C ALA A 171 -29.63 -9.44 2.44
N PRO A 172 -30.79 -9.92 1.94
CA PRO A 172 -31.09 -11.34 1.93
C PRO A 172 -30.02 -12.16 1.17
N LEU A 173 -29.53 -11.65 0.05
CA LEU A 173 -28.54 -12.33 -0.80
C LEU A 173 -27.31 -11.43 -1.01
N VAL A 174 -26.14 -11.95 -0.69
CA VAL A 174 -24.85 -11.32 -1.00
C VAL A 174 -24.03 -12.29 -1.85
N VAL A 175 -23.61 -11.83 -3.03
CA VAL A 175 -22.80 -12.62 -3.96
C VAL A 175 -21.46 -11.97 -4.15
N ILE A 176 -20.39 -12.68 -3.79
CA ILE A 176 -19.02 -12.28 -4.02
C ILE A 176 -18.40 -13.21 -5.07
N ALA A 177 -17.65 -12.64 -6.00
CA ALA A 177 -17.09 -13.39 -7.14
C ALA A 177 -15.61 -13.05 -7.32
N ASP A 178 -14.78 -14.06 -7.53
CA ASP A 178 -13.36 -13.89 -7.87
C ASP A 178 -12.80 -15.13 -8.59
N ALA A 179 -11.73 -14.97 -9.37
CA ALA A 179 -10.99 -16.07 -9.96
C ALA A 179 -10.02 -16.72 -8.96
N HIS A 180 -9.51 -15.92 -8.03
CA HIS A 180 -8.54 -16.32 -7.00
C HIS A 180 -9.10 -16.08 -5.60
N MET A 181 -10.35 -16.53 -5.38
CA MET A 181 -11.03 -16.39 -4.10
C MET A 181 -10.19 -16.97 -2.96
N ASP A 182 -10.02 -16.20 -1.89
CA ASP A 182 -9.31 -16.61 -0.69
C ASP A 182 -10.22 -16.63 0.57
N ASP A 183 -9.77 -17.37 1.57
CA ASP A 183 -10.49 -17.52 2.84
C ASP A 183 -10.61 -16.19 3.59
N LEU A 184 -9.62 -15.31 3.45
CA LEU A 184 -9.63 -14.02 4.09
C LEU A 184 -10.78 -13.14 3.59
N THR A 185 -10.97 -13.11 2.26
CA THR A 185 -12.07 -12.37 1.64
C THR A 185 -13.42 -12.93 2.05
N VAL A 186 -13.56 -14.26 2.02
CA VAL A 186 -14.80 -14.91 2.46
C VAL A 186 -15.11 -14.60 3.93
N ASN A 187 -14.11 -14.71 4.81
CA ASN A 187 -14.26 -14.45 6.25
C ASN A 187 -14.58 -12.97 6.53
N PHE A 188 -14.01 -12.05 5.76
CA PHE A 188 -14.31 -10.63 5.88
C PHE A 188 -15.78 -10.33 5.63
N PHE A 189 -16.36 -10.87 4.56
CA PHE A 189 -17.80 -10.69 4.28
C PHE A 189 -18.67 -11.47 5.26
N LEU A 190 -18.24 -12.65 5.67
CA LEU A 190 -18.97 -13.47 6.65
C LEU A 190 -19.05 -12.77 8.02
N ALA A 191 -18.01 -12.04 8.42
CA ALA A 191 -18.02 -11.26 9.67
C ALA A 191 -19.10 -10.17 9.71
N MET A 192 -19.57 -9.71 8.54
CA MET A 192 -20.67 -8.74 8.42
C MET A 192 -22.04 -9.41 8.32
N ARG A 193 -22.12 -10.75 8.22
CA ARG A 193 -23.38 -11.50 8.10
C ARG A 193 -23.92 -11.89 9.47
N PRO A 194 -25.20 -12.25 9.57
CA PRO A 194 -25.78 -12.79 10.81
C PRO A 194 -24.96 -13.95 11.38
N LYS A 195 -24.79 -13.98 12.71
CA LYS A 195 -24.02 -15.02 13.39
C LYS A 195 -24.55 -16.42 13.06
N GLY A 196 -23.64 -17.33 12.69
CA GLY A 196 -23.96 -18.71 12.36
C GLY A 196 -24.34 -18.94 10.90
N GLU A 197 -24.33 -17.92 10.06
CA GLU A 197 -24.48 -18.08 8.63
C GLU A 197 -23.26 -18.81 8.05
N VAL A 198 -23.50 -19.75 7.13
CA VAL A 198 -22.46 -20.50 6.44
C VAL A 198 -22.45 -20.08 4.96
N PRO A 199 -21.27 -19.74 4.40
CA PRO A 199 -21.19 -19.33 3.00
C PRO A 199 -21.47 -20.49 2.06
N TYR A 200 -22.21 -20.21 0.98
CA TYR A 200 -22.51 -21.17 -0.08
C TYR A 200 -21.48 -21.01 -1.20
N ILE A 201 -20.54 -21.95 -1.34
CA ILE A 201 -19.43 -21.86 -2.30
C ILE A 201 -19.76 -22.62 -3.57
N ILE A 202 -19.75 -21.92 -4.69
CA ILE A 202 -19.90 -22.47 -6.04
C ILE A 202 -18.52 -22.37 -6.71
N LYS A 203 -17.84 -23.51 -6.88
CA LYS A 203 -16.54 -23.60 -7.52
C LYS A 203 -16.66 -24.18 -8.92
N ASN A 204 -16.16 -23.46 -9.91
CA ASN A 204 -16.03 -23.93 -11.28
C ASN A 204 -14.57 -24.29 -11.56
N GLU A 205 -14.30 -25.55 -11.84
CA GLU A 205 -12.95 -26.07 -12.09
C GLU A 205 -12.50 -25.97 -13.56
N TRP A 206 -13.35 -25.43 -14.42
CA TRP A 206 -12.97 -25.19 -15.81
C TRP A 206 -11.82 -24.18 -15.89
N ARG A 207 -10.82 -24.50 -16.71
CA ARG A 207 -9.63 -23.65 -16.92
C ARG A 207 -9.49 -23.27 -18.38
N ASN A 208 -9.04 -22.05 -18.64
CA ASN A 208 -8.92 -21.47 -19.98
C ASN A 208 -7.74 -22.02 -20.80
N GLY A 209 -7.27 -23.23 -20.50
CA GLY A 209 -6.24 -23.95 -21.26
C GLY A 209 -4.82 -23.42 -21.11
N SER A 210 -3.84 -24.24 -21.53
CA SER A 210 -2.43 -23.98 -21.37
C SER A 210 -1.84 -23.04 -22.42
N ARG A 211 -0.85 -22.23 -22.04
CA ARG A 211 0.03 -21.44 -22.92
C ARG A 211 1.46 -21.88 -22.74
N THR A 212 2.31 -21.63 -23.74
CA THR A 212 3.77 -21.75 -23.61
C THR A 212 4.33 -20.47 -23.00
N ILE A 213 5.10 -20.60 -21.93
CA ILE A 213 5.74 -19.50 -21.24
C ILE A 213 7.25 -19.62 -21.37
N TYR A 214 7.88 -18.64 -22.03
CA TYR A 214 9.32 -18.47 -22.05
C TYR A 214 9.73 -17.69 -20.80
N TRP A 215 10.40 -18.35 -19.87
CA TRP A 215 10.76 -17.80 -18.56
C TRP A 215 12.22 -17.39 -18.52
N TYR A 216 12.48 -16.09 -18.32
CA TYR A 216 13.81 -15.50 -18.30
C TYR A 216 14.36 -15.42 -16.87
N GLU A 217 15.51 -16.07 -16.62
CA GLU A 217 16.07 -16.21 -15.27
C GLU A 217 17.11 -15.15 -14.88
N GLY A 218 17.44 -14.19 -15.75
CA GLY A 218 18.48 -13.18 -15.50
C GLY A 218 18.21 -12.22 -14.34
N ASP A 219 19.28 -11.57 -13.92
CA ASP A 219 19.24 -10.57 -12.85
C ASP A 219 18.57 -9.25 -13.27
N ASN A 220 18.47 -9.02 -14.57
CA ASN A 220 17.84 -7.83 -15.15
C ASN A 220 16.99 -8.20 -16.38
N SER A 221 16.13 -7.26 -16.79
CA SER A 221 15.18 -7.48 -17.89
C SER A 221 15.76 -7.24 -19.29
N SER A 222 17.06 -7.00 -19.46
CA SER A 222 17.63 -6.56 -20.73
C SER A 222 17.49 -7.58 -21.85
N ALA A 223 17.69 -8.87 -21.56
CA ALA A 223 17.50 -9.94 -22.54
C ALA A 223 16.05 -9.98 -23.06
N LEU A 224 15.07 -9.79 -22.18
CA LEU A 224 13.67 -9.71 -22.59
C LEU A 224 13.37 -8.45 -23.40
N VAL A 225 13.98 -7.31 -23.06
CA VAL A 225 13.86 -6.06 -23.84
C VAL A 225 14.48 -6.20 -25.22
N ALA A 226 15.61 -6.90 -25.33
CA ALA A 226 16.21 -7.26 -26.63
C ALA A 226 15.26 -8.10 -27.47
N GLN A 227 14.58 -9.08 -26.86
CA GLN A 227 13.57 -9.90 -27.53
C GLN A 227 12.35 -9.09 -28.00
N ILE A 228 11.87 -8.13 -27.19
CA ILE A 228 10.80 -7.20 -27.61
C ILE A 228 11.25 -6.41 -28.85
N SER A 229 12.49 -5.90 -28.84
CA SER A 229 13.05 -5.17 -29.97
C SER A 229 13.17 -6.03 -31.22
N ALA A 230 13.65 -7.28 -31.08
CA ALA A 230 13.77 -8.23 -32.17
C ALA A 230 12.40 -8.59 -32.78
N ALA A 231 11.40 -8.89 -31.96
CA ALA A 231 10.05 -9.17 -32.39
C ALA A 231 9.44 -8.03 -33.23
N LEU A 232 9.57 -6.79 -32.73
CA LEU A 232 9.08 -5.60 -33.46
C LEU A 232 9.84 -5.36 -34.78
N MET A 233 11.15 -5.63 -34.82
CA MET A 233 11.94 -5.55 -36.05
C MET A 233 11.52 -6.60 -37.09
N LEU A 234 11.12 -7.79 -36.65
CA LEU A 234 10.57 -8.84 -37.51
C LEU A 234 9.14 -8.54 -37.97
N GLY A 235 8.52 -7.49 -37.48
CA GLY A 235 7.16 -7.07 -37.79
C GLY A 235 6.08 -7.82 -37.00
N GLU A 236 6.47 -8.56 -35.95
CA GLU A 236 5.54 -9.17 -35.01
C GLU A 236 4.86 -8.11 -34.15
N LYS A 237 3.61 -8.34 -33.82
CA LYS A 237 2.84 -7.46 -32.96
C LYS A 237 2.92 -7.92 -31.51
N VAL A 238 3.18 -7.00 -30.59
CA VAL A 238 3.48 -7.35 -29.22
C VAL A 238 2.63 -6.60 -28.20
N MET A 239 2.25 -7.29 -27.12
CA MET A 239 1.72 -6.66 -25.92
C MET A 239 2.74 -6.79 -24.79
N VAL A 240 3.04 -5.69 -24.10
CA VAL A 240 3.94 -5.66 -22.93
C VAL A 240 3.18 -5.23 -21.70
N ALA A 241 3.20 -6.07 -20.68
CA ALA A 241 2.62 -5.82 -19.37
C ALA A 241 3.73 -5.65 -18.31
N SER A 242 3.60 -4.63 -17.45
CA SER A 242 4.54 -4.40 -16.35
C SER A 242 3.83 -3.86 -15.12
N ASP A 243 4.31 -4.22 -13.93
CA ASP A 243 3.89 -3.65 -12.65
C ASP A 243 4.50 -2.26 -12.38
N SER A 244 5.34 -1.76 -13.30
CA SER A 244 6.07 -0.51 -13.17
C SER A 244 5.70 0.50 -14.27
N LYS A 245 4.96 1.55 -13.89
CA LYS A 245 4.73 2.71 -14.75
C LYS A 245 6.05 3.28 -15.32
N ARG A 246 7.05 3.39 -14.45
CA ARG A 246 8.37 3.95 -14.85
C ARG A 246 9.06 3.08 -15.89
N PHE A 247 8.91 1.76 -15.82
CA PHE A 247 9.46 0.86 -16.83
C PHE A 247 8.75 1.04 -18.17
N ILE A 248 7.42 1.10 -18.19
CA ILE A 248 6.63 1.32 -19.42
C ILE A 248 7.04 2.63 -20.09
N LYS A 249 7.15 3.73 -19.35
CA LYS A 249 7.61 5.02 -19.89
C LYS A 249 9.04 4.96 -20.44
N LYS A 250 9.95 4.25 -19.76
CA LYS A 250 11.33 4.05 -20.24
C LYS A 250 11.37 3.22 -21.52
N LEU A 251 10.60 2.15 -21.58
CA LEU A 251 10.53 1.29 -22.75
C LEU A 251 10.02 2.08 -23.96
N ASP A 252 8.93 2.80 -23.83
CA ASP A 252 8.36 3.65 -24.87
C ASP A 252 9.38 4.72 -25.33
N LYS A 253 10.00 5.44 -24.39
CA LYS A 253 11.00 6.45 -24.70
C LYS A 253 12.24 5.86 -25.40
N SER A 254 12.66 4.64 -25.03
CA SER A 254 13.81 3.97 -25.66
C SER A 254 13.57 3.66 -27.14
N PHE A 255 12.36 3.28 -27.51
CA PHE A 255 11.99 3.08 -28.92
C PHE A 255 11.91 4.41 -29.68
N THR A 256 11.43 5.47 -29.04
CA THR A 256 11.40 6.82 -29.64
C THR A 256 12.80 7.33 -29.96
N ILE A 257 13.75 7.20 -29.03
CA ILE A 257 15.15 7.61 -29.22
C ILE A 257 15.81 6.82 -30.36
N LYS A 258 15.69 5.48 -30.35
CA LYS A 258 16.22 4.63 -31.42
C LYS A 258 15.71 5.03 -32.80
N TYR A 259 14.44 5.42 -32.90
CA TYR A 259 13.86 5.87 -34.15
C TYR A 259 14.42 7.22 -34.60
N GLU A 260 14.62 8.19 -33.71
CA GLU A 260 15.19 9.50 -33.98
C GLU A 260 16.64 9.37 -34.45
N GLU A 261 17.46 8.51 -33.83
CA GLU A 261 18.83 8.22 -34.21
C GLU A 261 18.90 7.58 -35.62
N SER A 262 18.06 6.58 -35.90
CA SER A 262 18.02 5.89 -37.20
C SER A 262 17.62 6.82 -38.35
N ASN A 263 16.78 7.81 -38.12
CA ASN A 263 16.43 8.81 -39.14
C ASN A 263 17.53 9.84 -39.40
N SER A 264 18.39 10.11 -38.40
CA SER A 264 19.51 11.03 -38.56
C SER A 264 20.62 10.47 -39.48
N GLU A 265 20.75 9.14 -39.58
CA GLU A 265 21.75 8.44 -40.39
C GLU A 265 21.33 8.15 -41.85
N LYS A 266 20.26 8.75 -42.38
CA LYS A 266 19.76 8.60 -43.76
C LYS A 266 19.48 7.16 -44.22
N SER A 267 19.16 6.24 -43.34
CA SER A 267 18.72 4.89 -43.69
C SER A 267 17.19 4.88 -43.89
N HIS A 268 16.72 5.04 -45.09
CA HIS A 268 15.33 5.24 -45.52
C HIS A 268 14.38 4.02 -45.43
N THR A 269 14.72 2.95 -44.67
CA THR A 269 13.98 1.68 -44.75
C THR A 269 13.36 1.15 -43.45
N GLN A 270 13.49 1.83 -42.31
CA GLN A 270 12.82 1.35 -41.12
C GLN A 270 11.40 1.95 -40.97
N LYS A 271 10.40 1.09 -41.08
CA LYS A 271 9.01 1.43 -40.80
C LYS A 271 8.85 1.80 -39.31
N LYS A 272 8.34 2.99 -39.04
CA LYS A 272 8.06 3.46 -37.69
C LYS A 272 7.06 2.51 -37.02
N CYS A 273 7.44 1.84 -35.92
CA CYS A 273 6.51 1.07 -35.10
C CYS A 273 5.50 2.01 -34.44
N ARG A 274 4.21 1.68 -34.55
CA ARG A 274 3.12 2.39 -33.89
C ARG A 274 2.91 1.77 -32.52
N ILE A 275 3.35 2.50 -31.50
CA ILE A 275 3.25 2.07 -30.10
C ILE A 275 2.15 2.85 -29.41
N TRP A 276 1.29 2.16 -28.65
CA TRP A 276 0.34 2.78 -27.73
C TRP A 276 0.69 2.42 -26.30
N SER A 277 0.78 3.42 -25.42
CA SER A 277 1.16 3.24 -24.02
C SER A 277 0.06 3.69 -23.08
N VAL A 278 -0.32 2.83 -22.11
CA VAL A 278 -1.32 3.14 -21.08
C VAL A 278 -0.68 3.05 -19.69
N HIS A 279 -0.66 4.19 -18.99
CA HIS A 279 -0.14 4.28 -17.62
C HIS A 279 -0.92 5.34 -16.82
N SER A 280 -0.69 5.45 -15.50
CA SER A 280 -1.49 6.34 -14.64
C SER A 280 -1.47 7.82 -15.01
N ASP A 281 -0.42 8.28 -15.73
CA ASP A 281 -0.34 9.70 -16.10
C ASP A 281 -1.21 10.02 -17.34
N ASN A 282 -1.65 9.03 -18.09
CA ASN A 282 -2.44 9.22 -19.30
C ASN A 282 -3.73 8.40 -19.36
N SER A 283 -3.97 7.49 -18.42
CA SER A 283 -5.12 6.57 -18.48
C SER A 283 -6.50 7.25 -18.44
N GLY A 284 -6.58 8.48 -17.96
CA GLY A 284 -7.81 9.27 -17.91
C GLY A 284 -7.96 10.29 -19.04
N SER A 285 -6.98 10.40 -19.98
CA SER A 285 -7.14 11.25 -21.15
C SER A 285 -8.27 10.75 -22.05
N ASP A 286 -8.94 11.67 -22.75
CA ASP A 286 -10.06 11.34 -23.65
C ASP A 286 -9.67 10.28 -24.68
N GLU A 287 -8.44 10.34 -25.19
CA GLU A 287 -7.89 9.39 -26.14
C GLU A 287 -7.75 7.99 -25.54
N ASN A 288 -7.22 7.88 -24.31
CA ASN A 288 -7.10 6.59 -23.62
C ASN A 288 -8.45 6.07 -23.14
N VAL A 289 -9.36 6.93 -22.71
CA VAL A 289 -10.73 6.55 -22.36
C VAL A 289 -11.44 5.97 -23.59
N ALA A 290 -11.34 6.63 -24.76
CA ALA A 290 -11.88 6.13 -26.01
C ALA A 290 -11.21 4.83 -26.46
N PHE A 291 -9.88 4.74 -26.35
CA PHE A 291 -9.10 3.52 -26.65
C PHE A 291 -9.53 2.34 -25.78
N ILE A 292 -9.68 2.53 -24.47
CA ILE A 292 -10.07 1.48 -23.53
C ILE A 292 -11.52 1.02 -23.77
N LYS A 293 -12.40 1.95 -24.14
CA LYS A 293 -13.83 1.65 -24.38
C LYS A 293 -14.03 0.63 -25.47
N ASP A 294 -13.22 0.68 -26.55
CA ASP A 294 -13.26 -0.27 -27.68
C ASP A 294 -11.87 -0.89 -27.95
N ILE A 295 -11.23 -1.35 -26.89
CA ILE A 295 -9.84 -1.78 -26.94
C ILE A 295 -9.59 -2.88 -27.97
N THR A 296 -10.52 -3.84 -28.12
CA THR A 296 -10.39 -4.95 -29.07
C THR A 296 -10.26 -4.49 -30.52
N ASN A 297 -10.91 -3.41 -30.90
CA ASN A 297 -10.75 -2.81 -32.23
C ASN A 297 -9.64 -1.76 -32.29
N ALA A 298 -9.48 -0.98 -31.23
CA ALA A 298 -8.49 0.09 -31.19
C ALA A 298 -7.05 -0.44 -31.32
N VAL A 299 -6.73 -1.60 -30.70
CA VAL A 299 -5.39 -2.21 -30.78
C VAL A 299 -4.96 -2.56 -32.21
N LYS A 300 -5.92 -2.80 -33.13
CA LYS A 300 -5.64 -3.15 -34.52
C LYS A 300 -4.86 -2.06 -35.29
N ASN A 301 -4.88 -0.83 -34.78
CA ASN A 301 -4.13 0.29 -35.34
C ASN A 301 -2.66 0.37 -34.92
N PHE A 302 -2.22 -0.47 -33.99
CA PHE A 302 -0.89 -0.41 -33.37
C PHE A 302 -0.12 -1.71 -33.57
N ASP A 303 1.21 -1.59 -33.60
CA ASP A 303 2.12 -2.70 -33.69
C ASP A 303 2.53 -3.18 -32.28
N ALA A 304 2.46 -2.28 -31.27
CA ALA A 304 2.72 -2.59 -29.88
C ALA A 304 1.74 -1.92 -28.92
N LEU A 305 1.38 -2.62 -27.84
CA LEU A 305 0.64 -2.08 -26.70
C LEU A 305 1.47 -2.25 -25.43
N PHE A 306 1.86 -1.16 -24.80
CA PHE A 306 2.59 -1.14 -23.54
C PHE A 306 1.64 -0.76 -22.39
N THR A 307 1.54 -1.62 -21.37
CA THR A 307 0.55 -1.41 -20.29
C THR A 307 1.19 -1.47 -18.92
N SER A 308 0.83 -0.51 -18.08
CA SER A 308 0.98 -0.57 -16.62
C SER A 308 -0.32 -1.06 -15.97
N PRO A 309 -0.39 -1.25 -14.63
CA PRO A 309 -1.63 -1.65 -13.95
C PRO A 309 -2.82 -0.70 -14.19
N SER A 310 -2.57 0.49 -14.71
CA SER A 310 -3.60 1.52 -15.00
C SER A 310 -4.54 1.18 -16.17
N LEU A 311 -4.21 0.18 -16.99
CA LEU A 311 -5.16 -0.32 -18.00
C LEU A 311 -6.48 -0.77 -17.34
N GLY A 312 -6.44 -1.04 -16.05
CA GLY A 312 -7.63 -1.33 -15.24
C GLY A 312 -8.05 -2.79 -15.28
N THR A 313 -8.82 -3.21 -14.29
CA THR A 313 -9.54 -4.49 -14.28
C THR A 313 -10.80 -4.38 -15.14
N GLY A 314 -11.29 -5.51 -15.64
CA GLY A 314 -12.50 -5.56 -16.49
C GLY A 314 -12.29 -5.19 -17.96
N VAL A 315 -11.05 -5.01 -18.41
CA VAL A 315 -10.68 -4.75 -19.80
C VAL A 315 -10.04 -5.99 -20.41
N ASP A 316 -10.65 -6.54 -21.44
CA ASP A 316 -10.21 -7.75 -22.15
C ASP A 316 -10.03 -7.50 -23.63
N ILE A 317 -8.96 -8.02 -24.21
CA ILE A 317 -8.71 -8.08 -25.64
C ILE A 317 -9.05 -9.50 -26.09
N SER A 318 -10.21 -9.69 -26.69
CA SER A 318 -10.76 -11.00 -27.01
C SER A 318 -10.40 -11.54 -28.41
N GLU A 319 -10.06 -10.63 -29.35
CA GLU A 319 -9.68 -11.00 -30.71
C GLU A 319 -8.16 -11.12 -30.86
N TYR A 320 -7.74 -12.01 -31.78
CA TYR A 320 -6.32 -12.16 -32.10
C TYR A 320 -5.78 -10.92 -32.81
N HIS A 321 -4.70 -10.37 -32.26
CA HIS A 321 -3.98 -9.24 -32.85
C HIS A 321 -2.49 -9.29 -32.55
N PHE A 322 -2.12 -9.57 -31.27
CA PHE A 322 -0.72 -9.70 -30.86
C PHE A 322 -0.22 -11.13 -31.03
N ASP A 323 0.99 -11.26 -31.58
CA ASP A 323 1.66 -12.53 -31.78
C ASP A 323 2.32 -13.03 -30.49
N LEU A 324 2.81 -12.10 -29.68
CA LEU A 324 3.53 -12.35 -28.43
C LEU A 324 3.04 -11.44 -27.29
N VAL A 325 3.05 -11.96 -26.08
CA VAL A 325 2.81 -11.18 -24.86
C VAL A 325 4.05 -11.25 -23.98
N PHE A 326 4.50 -10.06 -23.52
CA PHE A 326 5.65 -9.91 -22.66
C PHE A 326 5.23 -9.45 -21.26
N GLY A 327 5.77 -10.08 -20.23
CA GLY A 327 5.62 -9.69 -18.83
C GLY A 327 6.94 -9.25 -18.23
N VAL A 328 7.03 -8.01 -17.75
CA VAL A 328 8.24 -7.45 -17.11
C VAL A 328 7.88 -6.94 -15.74
N PHE A 329 8.11 -7.77 -14.71
CA PHE A 329 7.66 -7.48 -13.36
C PHE A 329 8.83 -7.24 -12.41
N HIS A 330 8.79 -6.10 -11.73
CA HIS A 330 9.86 -5.63 -10.87
C HIS A 330 9.58 -5.83 -9.36
N GLY A 331 8.39 -6.33 -8.99
CA GLY A 331 7.96 -6.43 -7.59
C GLY A 331 7.69 -5.05 -6.95
N VAL A 332 7.21 -4.08 -7.75
CA VAL A 332 6.97 -2.69 -7.30
C VAL A 332 5.58 -2.54 -6.69
N SER A 333 4.54 -3.01 -7.39
CA SER A 333 3.16 -2.65 -7.04
C SER A 333 2.15 -3.79 -7.10
N GLN A 334 2.43 -4.87 -7.82
CA GLN A 334 1.49 -5.98 -8.04
C GLN A 334 1.95 -7.27 -7.40
N THR A 335 1.00 -8.02 -6.85
CA THR A 335 1.17 -9.41 -6.41
C THR A 335 1.19 -10.36 -7.62
N ALA A 336 1.54 -11.62 -7.39
CA ALA A 336 1.56 -12.63 -8.43
C ALA A 336 0.19 -12.80 -9.13
N THR A 337 -0.90 -12.75 -8.36
CA THR A 337 -2.27 -12.83 -8.91
C THR A 337 -2.60 -11.64 -9.79
N GLU A 338 -2.23 -10.42 -9.37
CA GLU A 338 -2.43 -9.20 -10.17
C GLU A 338 -1.60 -9.21 -11.45
N CYS A 339 -0.34 -9.69 -11.40
CA CYS A 339 0.52 -9.87 -12.58
C CYS A 339 -0.08 -10.89 -13.57
N ALA A 340 -0.53 -12.05 -13.07
CA ALA A 340 -1.18 -13.06 -13.90
C ALA A 340 -2.45 -12.49 -14.57
N GLN A 341 -3.30 -11.82 -13.82
CA GLN A 341 -4.50 -11.17 -14.37
C GLN A 341 -4.15 -10.15 -15.46
N GLN A 342 -3.07 -9.37 -15.30
CA GLN A 342 -2.64 -8.41 -16.31
C GLN A 342 -2.18 -9.09 -17.60
N LEU A 343 -1.46 -10.21 -17.53
CA LEU A 343 -1.06 -10.99 -18.70
C LEU A 343 -2.26 -11.61 -19.43
N TYR A 344 -3.22 -12.14 -18.67
CA TYR A 344 -4.40 -12.83 -19.23
C TYR A 344 -5.51 -11.90 -19.73
N ARG A 345 -5.31 -10.57 -19.74
CA ARG A 345 -6.20 -9.62 -20.44
C ARG A 345 -6.21 -9.85 -21.93
N TYR A 346 -5.11 -10.35 -22.48
CA TYR A 346 -5.08 -10.83 -23.85
C TYR A 346 -5.60 -12.30 -23.87
N ARG A 347 -6.84 -12.47 -24.31
CA ARG A 347 -7.53 -13.78 -24.27
C ARG A 347 -7.01 -14.78 -25.28
N PRO A 348 -6.62 -14.40 -26.54
CA PRO A 348 -6.06 -15.36 -27.49
C PRO A 348 -4.86 -16.12 -26.97
N LYS A 349 -4.72 -17.37 -27.38
CA LYS A 349 -3.62 -18.24 -26.94
C LYS A 349 -2.38 -17.97 -27.77
N VAL A 350 -1.46 -17.21 -27.19
CA VAL A 350 -0.15 -16.90 -27.77
C VAL A 350 0.94 -17.20 -26.72
N PRO A 351 2.22 -17.36 -27.15
CA PRO A 351 3.33 -17.50 -26.21
C PRO A 351 3.48 -16.29 -25.32
N PHE A 352 3.82 -16.53 -24.05
CA PHE A 352 4.19 -15.50 -23.09
C PHE A 352 5.71 -15.53 -22.87
N HIS A 353 6.34 -14.36 -22.87
CA HIS A 353 7.72 -14.15 -22.49
C HIS A 353 7.75 -13.37 -21.18
N ILE A 354 8.29 -13.96 -20.11
CA ILE A 354 8.18 -13.37 -18.77
C ILE A 354 9.55 -13.27 -18.10
N TRP A 355 9.84 -12.09 -17.60
CA TRP A 355 10.91 -11.84 -16.66
C TRP A 355 10.35 -11.22 -15.38
N VAL A 356 10.84 -11.68 -14.23
CA VAL A 356 10.50 -11.14 -12.92
C VAL A 356 11.77 -10.83 -12.17
N ALA A 357 11.82 -9.70 -11.49
CA ALA A 357 12.97 -9.32 -10.68
C ALA A 357 13.28 -10.39 -9.61
N PRO A 358 14.55 -10.77 -9.41
CA PRO A 358 14.89 -11.78 -8.41
C PRO A 358 14.66 -11.31 -6.96
N ARG A 359 14.60 -10.00 -6.76
CA ARG A 359 14.40 -9.36 -5.45
C ARG A 359 13.54 -8.10 -5.59
N PRO A 360 12.72 -7.79 -4.58
CA PRO A 360 11.94 -6.55 -4.60
C PRO A 360 12.87 -5.32 -4.51
N PRO A 361 12.56 -4.22 -5.21
CA PRO A 361 13.45 -3.04 -5.29
C PRO A 361 13.55 -2.25 -3.97
N PHE A 362 12.59 -2.45 -3.06
CA PHE A 362 12.52 -1.73 -1.77
C PHE A 362 12.90 -2.61 -0.57
N GLY A 363 13.61 -3.73 -0.81
CA GLY A 363 13.99 -4.68 0.21
C GLY A 363 12.82 -5.53 0.74
N TYR A 364 13.13 -6.46 1.62
CA TYR A 364 12.14 -7.36 2.20
C TYR A 364 11.24 -6.65 3.20
N LYS A 365 9.96 -6.97 3.15
CA LYS A 365 8.92 -6.43 4.03
C LYS A 365 8.46 -7.51 4.99
N ASP A 366 7.90 -7.09 6.12
CA ASP A 366 7.37 -8.01 7.13
C ASP A 366 6.14 -8.76 6.60
N THR A 367 6.16 -10.09 6.71
CA THR A 367 5.10 -10.99 6.24
C THR A 367 4.24 -11.56 7.36
N ASN A 368 4.49 -11.15 8.61
CA ASN A 368 3.73 -11.60 9.77
C ASN A 368 2.61 -10.59 10.12
N ALA A 369 1.36 -11.01 9.97
CA ALA A 369 0.18 -10.16 10.19
C ALA A 369 0.05 -9.70 11.66
N THR A 370 0.35 -10.58 12.61
CA THR A 370 0.29 -10.27 14.05
C THR A 370 1.32 -9.19 14.40
N LYS A 371 2.56 -9.34 13.95
CA LYS A 371 3.61 -8.32 14.16
C LYS A 371 3.25 -6.97 13.51
N ILE A 372 2.61 -6.99 12.34
CA ILE A 372 2.11 -5.77 11.68
C ILE A 372 1.03 -5.11 12.54
N LYS A 373 0.06 -5.89 13.05
CA LYS A 373 -1.03 -5.41 13.92
C LYS A 373 -0.49 -4.79 15.20
N GLU A 374 0.39 -5.48 15.89
CA GLU A 374 1.04 -5.00 17.13
C GLU A 374 1.76 -3.67 16.91
N ARG A 375 2.56 -3.56 15.85
CA ARG A 375 3.26 -2.31 15.52
C ARG A 375 2.31 -1.15 15.24
N LEU A 376 1.24 -1.41 14.50
CA LEU A 376 0.22 -0.38 14.24
C LEU A 376 -0.43 0.08 15.55
N LEU A 377 -0.86 -0.84 16.39
CA LEU A 377 -1.49 -0.52 17.66
C LEU A 377 -0.55 0.24 18.60
N GLN A 378 0.67 -0.24 18.81
CA GLN A 378 1.65 0.44 19.65
C GLN A 378 1.96 1.86 19.17
N THR A 379 2.17 2.04 17.87
CA THR A 379 2.49 3.35 17.32
C THR A 379 1.32 4.31 17.45
N ASN A 380 0.09 3.83 17.25
CA ASN A 380 -1.12 4.63 17.38
C ASN A 380 -1.46 4.95 18.85
N GLU A 381 -1.28 3.98 19.75
CA GLU A 381 -1.42 4.22 21.19
C GLU A 381 -0.44 5.26 21.70
N MET A 382 0.82 5.15 21.31
CA MET A 382 1.85 6.15 21.65
C MET A 382 1.46 7.53 21.11
N THR A 383 0.98 7.62 19.87
CA THR A 383 0.55 8.88 19.29
C THR A 383 -0.66 9.47 20.03
N ALA A 384 -1.69 8.64 20.30
CA ALA A 384 -2.86 9.05 21.06
C ALA A 384 -2.51 9.52 22.48
N PHE A 385 -1.62 8.81 23.15
CA PHE A 385 -1.10 9.16 24.47
C PHE A 385 -0.41 10.51 24.46
N LEU A 386 0.50 10.75 23.53
CA LEU A 386 1.21 12.02 23.39
C LEU A 386 0.28 13.20 23.07
N LEU A 387 -0.80 12.95 22.37
CA LEU A 387 -1.83 13.94 22.08
C LEU A 387 -2.88 14.08 23.21
N ARG A 388 -2.81 13.26 24.24
CA ARG A 388 -3.83 13.18 25.33
C ARG A 388 -5.24 12.95 24.78
N ILE A 389 -5.37 12.12 23.74
CA ILE A 389 -6.65 11.76 23.12
C ILE A 389 -7.11 10.43 23.70
N ASP A 390 -8.34 10.41 24.22
CA ASP A 390 -9.01 9.16 24.59
C ASP A 390 -9.51 8.44 23.35
N ARG A 391 -9.00 7.22 23.12
CA ARG A 391 -9.41 6.38 21.98
C ARG A 391 -10.83 5.84 22.10
N GLN A 392 -11.34 5.67 23.34
CA GLN A 392 -12.68 5.12 23.57
C GLN A 392 -13.80 6.11 23.24
N THR A 393 -13.53 7.41 23.43
CA THR A 393 -14.51 8.48 23.16
C THR A 393 -14.33 9.11 21.77
N GLY A 394 -13.38 8.58 20.96
CA GLY A 394 -13.12 9.06 19.60
C GLY A 394 -14.37 9.03 18.75
N LYS A 395 -14.66 10.15 18.10
CA LYS A 395 -15.77 10.33 17.16
C LYS A 395 -15.74 9.24 16.09
N ARG A 396 -16.89 8.73 15.69
CA ARG A 396 -17.17 7.83 14.56
C ARG A 396 -16.16 6.69 14.33
N GLY A 397 -16.70 5.50 14.23
CA GLY A 397 -15.94 4.35 13.82
C GLY A 397 -15.01 3.87 14.93
N ALA A 398 -15.60 3.33 16.02
CA ALA A 398 -14.87 2.41 16.88
C ALA A 398 -14.10 1.47 15.97
N GLU A 399 -12.80 1.28 16.26
CA GLU A 399 -11.99 0.36 15.48
C GLU A 399 -12.71 -0.98 15.37
N LYS A 400 -12.88 -1.43 14.12
CA LYS A 400 -13.46 -2.72 13.86
C LYS A 400 -12.29 -3.71 13.81
N ASP A 401 -12.09 -4.47 14.88
CA ASP A 401 -10.97 -5.43 15.00
C ASP A 401 -10.89 -6.36 13.79
N TRP A 402 -12.02 -6.85 13.30
CA TRP A 402 -12.05 -7.70 12.11
C TRP A 402 -11.55 -6.98 10.83
N ALA A 403 -11.78 -5.67 10.69
CA ALA A 403 -11.28 -4.89 9.56
C ALA A 403 -9.76 -4.62 9.69
N LEU A 404 -9.29 -4.34 10.91
CA LEU A 404 -7.86 -4.19 11.20
C LEU A 404 -7.11 -5.52 10.98
N GLU A 405 -7.70 -6.63 11.40
CA GLU A 405 -7.15 -7.97 11.19
C GLU A 405 -7.02 -8.29 9.70
N ALA A 406 -8.09 -8.08 8.94
CA ALA A 406 -8.07 -8.25 7.48
C ALA A 406 -7.03 -7.33 6.82
N TYR A 407 -6.92 -6.07 7.24
CA TYR A 407 -5.88 -5.15 6.75
C TYR A 407 -4.47 -5.71 6.96
N CYS A 408 -4.16 -6.18 8.17
CA CYS A 408 -2.84 -6.72 8.49
C CYS A 408 -2.55 -8.01 7.74
N GLN A 409 -3.55 -8.87 7.56
CA GLN A 409 -3.37 -10.12 6.82
C GLN A 409 -3.17 -9.87 5.31
N ILE A 410 -3.95 -8.96 4.70
CA ILE A 410 -3.75 -8.56 3.29
C ILE A 410 -2.35 -7.95 3.12
N MET A 411 -1.93 -7.09 4.04
CA MET A 411 -0.59 -6.50 3.99
C MET A 411 0.50 -7.58 4.07
N ALA A 412 0.37 -8.54 4.98
CA ALA A 412 1.30 -9.65 5.13
C ALA A 412 1.37 -10.51 3.86
N ASN A 413 0.21 -10.91 3.31
CA ASN A 413 0.11 -11.69 2.07
C ASN A 413 0.71 -10.92 0.88
N ARG A 414 0.42 -9.63 0.76
CA ARG A 414 0.98 -8.75 -0.26
C ARG A 414 2.50 -8.62 -0.14
N HIS A 415 3.00 -8.46 1.07
CA HIS A 415 4.44 -8.41 1.34
C HIS A 415 5.11 -9.76 1.01
N TYR A 416 4.47 -10.88 1.34
CA TYR A 416 4.95 -12.21 0.98
C TYR A 416 5.08 -12.36 -0.55
N SER A 417 4.02 -12.06 -1.28
CA SER A 417 4.02 -12.14 -2.75
C SER A 417 5.05 -11.20 -3.38
N LEU A 418 5.19 -9.95 -2.89
CA LEU A 418 6.20 -9.01 -3.40
C LEU A 418 7.64 -9.45 -3.08
N ASN A 419 7.89 -10.03 -1.91
CA ASN A 419 9.21 -10.53 -1.53
C ASN A 419 9.63 -11.75 -2.39
N ASN A 420 8.66 -12.56 -2.83
CA ASN A 420 8.87 -13.82 -3.52
C ASN A 420 8.22 -13.84 -4.92
N LEU A 421 8.03 -12.68 -5.54
CA LEU A 421 7.19 -12.54 -6.76
C LEU A 421 7.58 -13.49 -7.88
N ARG A 422 8.89 -13.73 -8.07
CA ARG A 422 9.41 -14.62 -9.11
C ARG A 422 8.89 -16.04 -8.94
N ASP A 423 8.99 -16.60 -7.74
CA ASP A 423 8.58 -17.98 -7.46
C ASP A 423 7.06 -18.10 -7.32
N ASP A 424 6.43 -17.10 -6.69
CA ASP A 424 4.97 -17.05 -6.48
C ASP A 424 4.23 -16.97 -7.83
N LEU A 425 4.65 -16.08 -8.73
CA LEU A 425 4.06 -15.98 -10.08
C LEU A 425 4.30 -17.25 -10.91
N ARG A 426 5.51 -17.83 -10.83
CA ARG A 426 5.82 -19.09 -11.55
C ARG A 426 4.93 -20.23 -11.07
N SER A 427 4.76 -20.39 -9.75
CA SER A 427 3.89 -21.40 -9.16
C SER A 427 2.44 -21.22 -9.60
N LEU A 428 1.91 -20.00 -9.49
CA LEU A 428 0.55 -19.66 -9.91
C LEU A 428 0.31 -19.99 -11.41
N LEU A 429 1.23 -19.56 -12.29
CA LEU A 429 1.10 -19.84 -13.72
C LEU A 429 1.22 -21.33 -14.05
N THR A 430 1.99 -22.10 -13.26
CA THR A 430 2.05 -23.57 -13.36
C THR A 430 0.72 -24.19 -12.96
N GLU A 431 0.13 -23.77 -11.85
CA GLU A 431 -1.18 -24.21 -11.39
C GLU A 431 -2.31 -23.91 -12.40
N MET A 432 -2.17 -22.82 -13.15
CA MET A 432 -3.08 -22.47 -14.27
C MET A 432 -2.90 -23.39 -15.48
N GLY A 433 -1.98 -24.36 -15.46
CA GLY A 433 -1.77 -25.38 -16.49
C GLY A 433 -0.86 -24.95 -17.63
N ASN A 434 -0.01 -23.94 -17.47
CA ASN A 434 0.92 -23.49 -18.50
C ASN A 434 2.19 -24.36 -18.54
N THR A 435 2.85 -24.38 -19.72
CA THR A 435 4.11 -25.09 -19.95
C THR A 435 5.26 -24.10 -19.99
N PHE A 436 6.33 -24.37 -19.24
CA PHE A 436 7.49 -23.48 -19.16
C PHE A 436 8.66 -23.94 -20.03
N ILE A 437 9.27 -22.97 -20.70
CA ILE A 437 10.55 -23.08 -21.39
C ILE A 437 11.48 -22.08 -20.74
N TYR A 438 12.53 -22.56 -20.09
CA TYR A 438 13.50 -21.69 -19.42
C TYR A 438 14.50 -21.13 -20.43
N VAL A 439 14.65 -19.81 -20.45
CA VAL A 439 15.57 -19.09 -21.31
C VAL A 439 16.74 -18.63 -20.46
N GLY A 440 17.94 -19.13 -20.77
CA GLY A 440 19.18 -18.62 -20.17
C GLY A 440 19.34 -17.14 -20.54
N SER A 441 19.70 -16.32 -19.58
CA SER A 441 19.71 -14.89 -19.79
C SER A 441 21.09 -14.34 -19.54
N ASP A 442 21.86 -14.19 -20.61
CA ASP A 442 22.95 -13.24 -20.62
C ASP A 442 22.36 -11.83 -20.73
N SER A 443 22.88 -10.91 -19.90
CA SER A 443 22.46 -9.49 -19.97
C SER A 443 22.77 -8.91 -21.35
N ASP A 444 21.81 -8.19 -21.94
CA ASP A 444 22.05 -7.42 -23.16
C ASP A 444 22.51 -5.99 -22.83
N PRO A 445 23.82 -5.67 -23.00
CA PRO A 445 24.35 -4.36 -22.63
C PRO A 445 23.72 -3.21 -23.40
N GLN A 446 23.34 -3.42 -24.66
CA GLN A 446 22.75 -2.37 -25.50
C GLN A 446 21.36 -1.97 -25.01
N SER A 447 20.52 -2.96 -24.63
CA SER A 447 19.21 -2.68 -24.06
C SER A 447 19.30 -2.02 -22.68
N LEU A 448 20.28 -2.40 -21.84
CA LEU A 448 20.53 -1.73 -20.56
C LEU A 448 20.90 -0.27 -20.74
N GLU A 449 21.81 0.04 -21.65
CA GLU A 449 22.23 1.42 -21.96
C GLU A 449 21.07 2.24 -22.52
N SER A 450 20.30 1.70 -23.45
CA SER A 450 19.12 2.34 -24.03
C SER A 450 18.06 2.66 -22.95
N LEU A 451 17.76 1.73 -22.03
CA LEU A 451 16.84 1.98 -20.92
C LEU A 451 17.38 3.02 -19.93
N LYS A 452 18.68 3.07 -19.72
CA LYS A 452 19.34 4.08 -18.85
C LYS A 452 19.27 5.47 -19.47
N ALA A 453 19.57 5.57 -20.75
CA ALA A 453 19.46 6.82 -21.50
C ALA A 453 18.01 7.34 -21.53
N ALA A 454 17.05 6.45 -21.77
CA ALA A 454 15.64 6.79 -21.73
C ALA A 454 15.19 7.27 -20.33
N ALA A 455 15.70 6.66 -19.25
CA ALA A 455 15.41 7.11 -17.88
C ALA A 455 15.92 8.53 -17.63
N GLN A 456 17.15 8.83 -18.02
CA GLN A 456 17.75 10.16 -17.87
C GLN A 456 16.99 11.21 -18.69
N ALA A 457 16.63 10.88 -19.92
CA ALA A 457 15.85 11.77 -20.78
C ALA A 457 14.45 12.07 -20.20
N LEU A 458 13.79 11.07 -19.61
CA LEU A 458 12.50 11.26 -18.96
C LEU A 458 12.60 12.13 -17.70
N ASP A 459 13.60 11.88 -16.84
CA ASP A 459 13.81 12.65 -15.62
C ASP A 459 14.14 14.11 -15.95
N SER A 460 15.01 14.36 -16.94
CA SER A 460 15.34 15.71 -17.43
C SER A 460 14.12 16.42 -18.04
N ALA A 461 13.34 15.71 -18.88
CA ALA A 461 12.13 16.28 -19.49
C ALA A 461 11.08 16.62 -18.42
N HIS A 462 10.92 15.79 -17.41
CA HIS A 462 10.01 16.06 -16.30
C HIS A 462 10.45 17.29 -15.49
N ASN A 463 11.72 17.37 -15.09
CA ASN A 463 12.25 18.51 -14.32
C ASN A 463 12.08 19.82 -15.10
N SER A 464 12.38 19.80 -16.40
CA SER A 464 12.22 20.96 -17.29
C SER A 464 10.73 21.34 -17.45
N ALA A 465 9.82 20.36 -17.63
CA ALA A 465 8.39 20.61 -17.76
C ALA A 465 7.80 21.26 -16.49
N VAL A 466 8.16 20.76 -15.30
CA VAL A 466 7.72 21.34 -14.02
C VAL A 466 8.28 22.75 -13.85
N ALA A 467 9.57 22.99 -14.10
CA ALA A 467 10.18 24.31 -13.95
C ALA A 467 9.54 25.35 -14.89
N ARG A 468 9.17 24.96 -16.11
CA ARG A 468 8.56 25.83 -17.13
C ARG A 468 7.03 25.92 -17.05
N ALA A 469 6.37 25.09 -16.26
CA ALA A 469 4.91 25.10 -16.13
C ALA A 469 4.40 26.46 -15.67
N ASN A 470 3.13 26.77 -15.95
CA ASN A 470 2.53 28.03 -15.49
C ASN A 470 2.41 28.06 -13.96
N ASN A 471 2.46 29.27 -13.41
CA ASN A 471 2.13 29.49 -12.02
C ASN A 471 0.61 29.49 -11.85
N ILE A 472 0.13 28.80 -10.83
CA ILE A 472 -1.29 28.73 -10.49
C ILE A 472 -1.54 29.27 -9.08
N THR A 473 -2.76 29.71 -8.82
CA THR A 473 -3.20 30.18 -7.51
C THR A 473 -3.57 29.01 -6.59
N LEU A 474 -3.66 29.29 -5.28
CA LEU A 474 -4.12 28.28 -4.32
C LEU A 474 -5.56 27.79 -4.61
N SER A 475 -6.44 28.66 -5.12
CA SER A 475 -7.81 28.29 -5.52
C SER A 475 -7.83 27.32 -6.69
N GLU A 476 -7.04 27.60 -7.72
CA GLU A 476 -6.86 26.70 -8.87
C GLU A 476 -6.24 25.37 -8.47
N TYR A 477 -5.22 25.40 -7.63
CA TYR A 477 -4.60 24.18 -7.09
C TYR A 477 -5.63 23.31 -6.37
N ARG A 478 -6.47 23.89 -5.49
CA ARG A 478 -7.54 23.16 -4.78
C ARG A 478 -8.61 22.62 -5.71
N ALA A 479 -9.02 23.40 -6.69
CA ALA A 479 -9.98 22.97 -7.71
C ALA A 479 -9.44 21.77 -8.51
N ARG A 480 -8.14 21.77 -8.86
CA ARG A 480 -7.52 20.62 -9.55
C ARG A 480 -7.40 19.38 -8.65
N GLN A 481 -7.13 19.56 -7.36
CA GLN A 481 -7.08 18.42 -6.41
C GLN A 481 -8.43 17.69 -6.25
N SER A 482 -9.54 18.32 -6.61
CA SER A 482 -10.89 17.70 -6.60
C SER A 482 -11.27 17.01 -7.92
N LYS A 483 -10.43 17.10 -8.98
CA LYS A 483 -10.66 16.40 -10.24
C LYS A 483 -10.29 14.91 -10.15
N ASP A 484 -11.04 14.06 -10.80
CA ASP A 484 -10.73 12.62 -10.89
C ASP A 484 -9.51 12.34 -11.77
N TYR A 485 -9.23 13.22 -12.73
CA TYR A 485 -8.08 13.14 -13.64
C TYR A 485 -7.50 14.53 -13.89
N LEU A 486 -6.18 14.59 -13.97
CA LEU A 486 -5.42 15.80 -14.36
C LEU A 486 -4.66 15.54 -15.65
N ASP A 487 -4.72 16.51 -16.56
CA ASP A 487 -3.86 16.51 -17.74
C ASP A 487 -2.37 16.64 -17.35
N PRO A 488 -1.44 16.14 -18.19
CA PRO A 488 -0.01 16.23 -17.90
C PRO A 488 0.45 17.65 -17.56
N ASN A 489 -0.04 18.68 -18.25
CA ASN A 489 0.30 20.07 -17.94
C ASN A 489 -0.24 20.52 -16.59
N GLU A 490 -1.46 20.14 -16.24
CA GLU A 490 -2.04 20.42 -14.93
C GLU A 490 -1.27 19.72 -13.79
N ILE A 491 -0.76 18.51 -14.03
CA ILE A 491 0.12 17.81 -13.09
C ILE A 491 1.40 18.61 -12.84
N PHE A 492 2.07 19.11 -13.91
CA PHE A 492 3.29 19.91 -13.77
C PHE A 492 3.03 21.24 -13.09
N GLU A 493 1.93 21.91 -13.39
CA GLU A 493 1.52 23.16 -12.74
C GLU A 493 1.21 22.96 -11.25
N CYS A 494 0.51 21.87 -10.89
CA CYS A 494 0.27 21.50 -9.50
C CYS A 494 1.56 21.15 -8.77
N GLU A 495 2.49 20.45 -9.41
CA GLU A 495 3.78 20.11 -8.82
C GLU A 495 4.64 21.36 -8.62
N LYS A 496 4.70 22.26 -9.60
CA LYS A 496 5.39 23.56 -9.47
C LYS A 496 4.81 24.38 -8.33
N PHE A 497 3.48 24.49 -8.24
CA PHE A 497 2.81 25.20 -7.15
C PHE A 497 3.19 24.59 -5.79
N ARG A 498 3.12 23.27 -5.64
CA ARG A 498 3.50 22.57 -4.41
C ARG A 498 4.93 22.87 -3.97
N ILE A 499 5.86 22.85 -4.93
CA ILE A 499 7.29 23.11 -4.67
C ILE A 499 7.45 24.60 -4.28
N SER A 500 6.95 25.54 -5.09
CA SER A 500 7.03 26.99 -4.80
C SER A 500 6.43 27.34 -3.43
N ASP A 501 5.21 26.82 -3.14
CA ASP A 501 4.50 27.04 -1.88
C ASP A 501 5.24 26.46 -0.66
N SER A 502 5.94 25.34 -0.85
CA SER A 502 6.66 24.64 0.23
C SER A 502 8.02 25.21 0.53
N TYR A 503 8.76 25.65 -0.49
CA TYR A 503 10.14 26.13 -0.35
C TYR A 503 10.26 27.65 -0.31
N GLY A 504 9.31 28.39 -0.87
CA GLY A 504 9.32 29.86 -0.91
C GLY A 504 10.39 30.47 -1.81
N ILE A 505 10.91 29.69 -2.75
CA ILE A 505 11.92 30.11 -3.72
C ILE A 505 11.48 29.78 -5.15
N GLU A 506 12.17 30.33 -6.14
CA GLU A 506 11.90 30.06 -7.53
C GLU A 506 12.12 28.57 -7.87
N VAL A 507 11.18 27.99 -8.62
CA VAL A 507 11.24 26.57 -9.01
C VAL A 507 12.12 26.41 -10.23
N THR A 508 13.33 25.91 -10.00
CA THR A 508 14.31 25.55 -11.04
C THR A 508 14.32 24.03 -11.28
N GLU A 509 14.89 23.60 -12.40
CA GLU A 509 15.05 22.16 -12.72
C GLU A 509 15.84 21.43 -11.61
N SER A 510 16.87 22.07 -11.06
CA SER A 510 17.66 21.52 -9.96
C SER A 510 16.84 21.37 -8.68
N LEU A 511 15.96 22.32 -8.35
CA LEU A 511 15.09 22.22 -7.18
C LEU A 511 14.07 21.08 -7.34
N VAL A 512 13.51 20.89 -8.53
CA VAL A 512 12.61 19.77 -8.83
C VAL A 512 13.33 18.43 -8.64
N GLU A 513 14.55 18.32 -9.14
CA GLU A 513 15.39 17.13 -8.97
C GLU A 513 15.69 16.85 -7.48
N MET A 514 16.03 17.89 -6.71
CA MET A 514 16.32 17.77 -5.27
C MET A 514 15.08 17.38 -4.45
N ASP A 515 13.89 17.90 -4.80
CA ASP A 515 12.64 17.62 -4.08
C ASP A 515 12.21 16.15 -4.15
N LYS A 516 12.52 15.46 -5.25
CA LYS A 516 12.20 14.02 -5.47
C LYS A 516 10.75 13.68 -5.11
N GLY A 517 9.79 14.45 -5.63
CA GLY A 517 8.38 14.25 -5.37
C GLY A 517 7.95 14.50 -3.92
N GLY A 518 8.51 15.52 -3.29
CA GLY A 518 8.20 15.95 -1.93
C GLY A 518 8.96 15.18 -0.84
N ARG A 519 9.98 14.39 -1.18
CA ARG A 519 10.80 13.70 -0.17
C ARG A 519 11.63 14.68 0.65
N LEU A 520 12.28 15.64 0.00
CA LEU A 520 13.13 16.61 0.66
C LEU A 520 12.33 17.52 1.58
N ILE A 521 11.18 18.04 1.16
CA ILE A 521 10.36 18.90 2.03
C ILE A 521 9.82 18.15 3.25
N ARG A 522 9.48 16.84 3.12
CA ARG A 522 9.11 16.02 4.28
C ARG A 522 10.28 15.80 5.24
N ALA A 523 11.48 15.64 4.72
CA ALA A 523 12.70 15.52 5.51
C ALA A 523 12.98 16.83 6.29
N ILE A 524 12.92 17.99 5.61
CA ILE A 524 13.09 19.31 6.23
C ILE A 524 12.00 19.58 7.30
N ALA A 525 10.76 19.18 7.07
CA ALA A 525 9.72 19.27 8.09
C ALA A 525 10.02 18.41 9.34
N GLY A 526 10.67 17.24 9.15
CA GLY A 526 11.19 16.43 10.23
C GLY A 526 12.36 17.12 10.99
N LEU A 527 13.24 17.81 10.27
CA LEU A 527 14.33 18.61 10.85
C LEU A 527 13.77 19.77 11.67
N GLU A 528 12.83 20.54 11.10
CA GLU A 528 12.12 21.62 11.79
C GLU A 528 11.54 21.13 13.13
N ALA A 529 10.86 19.98 13.11
CA ALA A 529 10.25 19.39 14.29
C ALA A 529 11.26 19.01 15.38
N ILE A 530 12.44 18.48 15.02
CA ILE A 530 13.44 18.05 16.01
C ILE A 530 14.30 19.20 16.53
N LEU A 531 14.41 20.31 15.78
CA LEU A 531 15.08 21.53 16.21
C LEU A 531 14.18 22.40 17.12
N ALA A 532 12.88 22.31 16.96
CA ALA A 532 11.93 23.02 17.80
C ALA A 532 12.02 22.51 19.26
N PRO A 533 11.86 23.39 20.24
CA PRO A 533 11.81 22.97 21.64
C PRO A 533 10.60 22.05 21.87
N PRO A 534 10.72 21.03 22.73
CA PRO A 534 9.56 20.27 23.16
C PRO A 534 8.61 21.19 23.95
N GLU A 535 7.31 20.86 23.90
CA GLU A 535 6.33 21.48 24.80
C GLU A 535 6.44 20.87 26.21
N GLU A 536 5.52 21.23 27.08
CA GLU A 536 5.49 20.73 28.46
C GLU A 536 5.53 19.20 28.52
N SER A 537 6.31 18.71 29.50
CA SER A 537 6.41 17.28 29.76
C SER A 537 5.07 16.74 30.25
N PHE A 538 4.73 15.51 29.82
CA PHE A 538 3.55 14.82 30.28
C PHE A 538 3.95 13.60 31.11
N THR A 539 3.36 13.47 32.30
CA THR A 539 3.55 12.31 33.17
C THR A 539 2.37 11.36 33.02
N ASP A 540 2.62 10.12 32.63
CA ASP A 540 1.60 9.08 32.55
C ASP A 540 1.09 8.77 33.97
N PRO A 541 -0.22 8.97 34.26
CA PRO A 541 -0.77 8.70 35.58
C PRO A 541 -0.75 7.22 35.98
N LYS A 542 -0.64 6.28 35.02
CA LYS A 542 -0.60 4.84 35.30
C LYS A 542 0.80 4.35 35.62
N THR A 543 1.80 4.85 34.91
CA THR A 543 3.20 4.37 35.04
C THR A 543 4.08 5.34 35.83
N GLY A 544 3.64 6.59 36.07
CA GLY A 544 4.46 7.64 36.67
C GLY A 544 5.62 8.13 35.80
N GLN A 545 5.75 7.62 34.58
CA GLN A 545 6.84 7.98 33.67
C GLN A 545 6.55 9.30 32.98
N THR A 546 7.55 10.16 32.89
CA THR A 546 7.46 11.47 32.25
C THR A 546 7.98 11.41 30.83
N TYR A 547 7.19 11.91 29.88
CA TYR A 547 7.53 11.98 28.47
C TYR A 547 7.56 13.43 28.00
N PRO A 548 8.54 13.80 27.16
CA PRO A 548 8.53 15.09 26.51
C PRO A 548 7.36 15.17 25.51
N THR A 549 6.63 16.28 25.50
CA THR A 549 5.56 16.49 24.55
C THR A 549 6.11 17.02 23.22
N PRO A 550 5.74 16.41 22.08
CA PRO A 550 6.16 16.88 20.77
C PRO A 550 5.72 18.35 20.52
N PRO A 551 6.48 19.10 19.70
CA PRO A 551 6.12 20.48 19.36
C PRO A 551 4.74 20.59 18.72
N THR A 552 4.06 21.74 18.88
CA THR A 552 2.72 22.03 18.34
C THR A 552 2.60 21.75 16.85
N ILE A 553 3.65 22.04 16.07
CA ILE A 553 3.69 21.75 14.61
C ILE A 553 3.51 20.25 14.28
N VAL A 554 3.87 19.35 15.18
CA VAL A 554 3.72 17.90 15.05
C VAL A 554 2.35 17.48 15.56
N THR A 555 1.99 17.93 16.77
CA THR A 555 0.75 17.51 17.44
C THR A 555 -0.49 17.99 16.72
N GLN A 556 -0.49 19.20 16.17
CA GLN A 556 -1.60 19.72 15.34
C GLN A 556 -1.86 18.85 14.12
N LYS A 557 -0.81 18.34 13.47
CA LYS A 557 -0.95 17.47 12.31
C LYS A 557 -1.57 16.13 12.66
N ASP A 558 -1.11 15.48 13.74
CA ASP A 558 -1.68 14.22 14.20
C ASP A 558 -3.13 14.40 14.69
N ARG A 559 -3.46 15.53 15.37
CA ARG A 559 -4.83 15.83 15.78
C ARG A 559 -5.76 16.01 14.58
N ALA A 560 -5.32 16.77 13.56
CA ALA A 560 -6.11 16.95 12.34
C ALA A 560 -6.38 15.61 11.62
N GLU A 561 -5.38 14.73 11.56
CA GLU A 561 -5.59 13.37 11.02
C GLU A 561 -6.50 12.54 11.92
N ARG A 562 -6.36 12.58 13.23
CA ARG A 562 -7.21 11.86 14.18
C ARG A 562 -8.67 12.24 14.09
N ASP A 563 -8.95 13.54 13.90
CA ASP A 563 -10.32 14.05 13.79
C ASP A 563 -10.99 13.61 12.46
N ASN A 564 -10.20 13.52 11.39
CA ASN A 564 -10.70 13.18 10.04
C ASN A 564 -10.56 11.68 9.71
N LEU A 565 -9.57 11.01 10.30
CA LEU A 565 -9.21 9.62 10.01
C LEU A 565 -9.21 8.80 11.31
N PRO A 566 -10.40 8.41 11.82
CA PRO A 566 -10.51 7.75 13.12
C PRO A 566 -9.93 6.34 13.17
N LEU A 567 -9.70 5.67 12.02
CA LEU A 567 -9.08 4.34 12.01
C LEU A 567 -7.57 4.44 12.24
N CYS A 568 -7.05 3.56 13.08
CA CYS A 568 -5.62 3.54 13.45
C CYS A 568 -4.68 3.34 12.26
N ILE A 569 -5.13 2.66 11.21
CA ILE A 569 -4.36 2.40 10.00
C ILE A 569 -4.11 3.66 9.15
N ASP A 570 -4.88 4.70 9.35
CA ASP A 570 -4.83 5.94 8.54
C ASP A 570 -4.01 7.07 9.17
N TRP A 571 -3.52 6.89 10.39
CA TRP A 571 -2.74 7.91 11.09
C TRP A 571 -1.31 8.05 10.55
N GLY A 572 -0.83 9.30 10.50
CA GLY A 572 0.54 9.60 10.08
C GLY A 572 1.61 9.31 11.14
N ASN A 573 1.23 9.24 12.42
CA ASN A 573 2.11 8.93 13.56
C ASN A 573 3.32 9.86 13.67
N TYR A 574 3.15 11.15 13.39
CA TYR A 574 4.24 12.14 13.40
C TYR A 574 4.82 12.33 14.80
N SER A 575 3.96 12.35 15.84
CA SER A 575 4.38 12.44 17.24
C SER A 575 5.24 11.25 17.68
N ALA A 576 4.88 10.04 17.29
CA ALA A 576 5.68 8.85 17.58
C ALA A 576 7.05 8.90 16.90
N ARG A 577 7.14 9.35 15.65
CA ARG A 577 8.41 9.52 14.92
C ARG A 577 9.30 10.58 15.56
N TRP A 578 8.71 11.69 16.02
CA TRP A 578 9.44 12.72 16.74
C TRP A 578 10.00 12.17 18.05
N LEU A 579 9.16 11.50 18.86
CA LEU A 579 9.56 10.94 20.14
C LEU A 579 10.68 9.90 19.99
N ALA A 580 10.59 9.03 18.99
CA ALA A 580 11.64 8.03 18.72
C ALA A 580 13.00 8.72 18.46
N ARG A 581 13.05 9.78 17.65
CA ARG A 581 14.27 10.55 17.40
C ARG A 581 14.76 11.29 18.63
N PHE A 582 13.85 11.84 19.41
CA PHE A 582 14.16 12.57 20.64
C PHE A 582 14.76 11.63 21.70
N ASN A 583 14.14 10.47 21.95
CA ASN A 583 14.61 9.49 22.93
C ASN A 583 15.94 8.83 22.52
N LEU A 584 16.23 8.73 21.24
CA LEU A 584 17.55 8.33 20.74
C LEU A 584 18.63 9.39 21.04
N GLY A 585 18.28 10.61 21.46
CA GLY A 585 19.23 11.69 21.74
C GLY A 585 19.68 12.46 20.49
N LEU A 586 19.05 12.24 19.33
CA LEU A 586 19.42 12.92 18.07
C LEU A 586 19.41 14.46 18.20
N HIS A 587 18.45 15.00 18.95
CA HIS A 587 18.31 16.44 19.19
C HIS A 587 19.55 17.07 19.83
N GLN A 588 20.27 16.33 20.69
CA GLN A 588 21.47 16.83 21.37
C GLN A 588 22.65 16.95 20.38
N ILE A 589 22.90 15.90 19.61
CA ILE A 589 23.97 15.88 18.59
C ILE A 589 23.66 16.90 17.49
N LEU A 590 22.41 16.96 17.04
CA LEU A 590 22.00 17.88 15.97
C LEU A 590 22.18 19.34 16.38
N LYS A 591 21.82 19.74 17.62
CA LYS A 591 22.05 21.11 18.14
C LYS A 591 23.52 21.51 18.12
N ARG A 592 24.43 20.59 18.45
CA ARG A 592 25.88 20.82 18.38
C ARG A 592 26.33 21.01 16.94
N LEU A 593 25.95 20.08 16.05
CA LEU A 593 26.34 20.14 14.63
C LEU A 593 25.81 21.41 13.93
N VAL A 594 24.59 21.84 14.24
CA VAL A 594 24.00 23.08 13.68
C VAL A 594 24.76 24.33 14.16
N ARG A 595 25.34 24.30 15.37
CA ARG A 595 26.22 25.39 15.87
C ARG A 595 27.61 25.40 15.21
N GLY A 596 27.94 24.37 14.44
CA GLY A 596 29.22 24.22 13.77
C GLY A 596 30.23 23.35 14.53
N ASP A 597 29.82 22.67 15.59
CA ASP A 597 30.68 21.71 16.29
C ASP A 597 30.97 20.51 15.38
N GLU A 598 32.13 19.88 15.58
CA GLU A 598 32.51 18.66 14.89
C GLU A 598 32.42 17.46 15.87
N VAL A 599 32.02 16.31 15.37
CA VAL A 599 31.94 15.06 16.15
C VAL A 599 32.89 14.01 15.63
N THR A 600 33.37 13.14 16.52
CA THR A 600 34.17 11.96 16.15
C THR A 600 33.32 10.69 16.23
N ALA A 601 33.83 9.59 15.75
CA ALA A 601 33.17 8.29 15.91
C ALA A 601 33.07 7.83 17.36
N ASP A 602 33.93 8.38 18.23
CA ASP A 602 34.06 8.02 19.64
C ASP A 602 33.35 9.05 20.54
N ASP A 603 32.53 9.96 19.96
CA ASP A 603 31.75 10.92 20.72
C ASP A 603 30.78 10.21 21.67
N SER A 604 30.83 10.55 22.96
CA SER A 604 30.07 9.85 24.01
C SER A 604 28.55 9.90 23.79
N THR A 605 28.02 11.03 23.31
CA THR A 605 26.58 11.16 22.99
C THR A 605 26.20 10.28 21.81
N LEU A 606 27.08 10.21 20.81
CA LEU A 606 26.86 9.38 19.62
C LEU A 606 26.94 7.89 19.94
N LEU A 607 27.84 7.48 20.81
CA LEU A 607 27.95 6.11 21.31
C LEU A 607 26.69 5.70 22.07
N LYS A 608 26.22 6.54 23.02
CA LYS A 608 24.95 6.33 23.74
C LYS A 608 23.75 6.21 22.77
N MET A 609 23.65 7.12 21.79
CA MET A 609 22.61 7.05 20.78
C MET A 609 22.63 5.71 20.02
N THR A 610 23.81 5.21 19.69
CA THR A 610 23.98 3.95 18.95
C THR A 610 23.59 2.75 19.80
N GLU A 611 23.99 2.76 21.07
CA GLU A 611 23.63 1.73 22.03
C GLU A 611 22.11 1.64 22.20
N ILE A 612 21.42 2.76 22.46
CA ILE A 612 19.97 2.80 22.55
C ILE A 612 19.32 2.30 21.25
N ALA A 613 19.83 2.71 20.09
CA ALA A 613 19.28 2.29 18.80
C ALA A 613 19.40 0.79 18.55
N ILE A 614 20.51 0.15 18.97
CA ILE A 614 20.70 -1.30 18.88
C ILE A 614 19.69 -2.02 19.79
N HIS A 615 19.54 -1.56 21.04
CA HIS A 615 18.58 -2.14 21.99
C HIS A 615 17.12 -2.00 21.53
N CYS A 616 16.79 -0.86 20.90
CA CYS A 616 15.45 -0.55 20.42
C CYS A 616 15.29 -0.79 18.91
N ALA A 617 16.09 -1.67 18.31
CA ALA A 617 16.15 -1.87 16.86
C ALA A 617 14.77 -2.18 16.23
N VAL A 618 13.94 -2.97 16.91
CA VAL A 618 12.58 -3.30 16.47
C VAL A 618 11.69 -2.04 16.41
N HIS A 619 11.73 -1.21 17.45
CA HIS A 619 10.97 0.05 17.52
C HIS A 619 11.47 1.08 16.50
N VAL A 620 12.79 1.18 16.31
CA VAL A 620 13.38 2.04 15.25
C VAL A 620 12.88 1.61 13.88
N LYS A 621 12.88 0.31 13.58
CA LYS A 621 12.36 -0.21 12.31
C LYS A 621 10.87 0.07 12.16
N ALA A 622 10.08 -0.14 13.20
CA ALA A 622 8.62 0.07 13.16
C ALA A 622 8.24 1.55 12.95
N ILE A 623 8.91 2.46 13.66
CA ILE A 623 8.54 3.89 13.72
C ILE A 623 9.29 4.71 12.67
N LEU A 624 10.61 4.51 12.52
CA LEU A 624 11.47 5.29 11.62
C LEU A 624 11.70 4.62 10.26
N GLY A 625 11.38 3.31 10.13
CA GLY A 625 11.32 2.62 8.84
C GLY A 625 12.66 2.09 8.31
N PHE A 626 13.72 2.03 9.12
CA PHE A 626 15.00 1.45 8.72
C PHE A 626 15.52 0.42 9.75
N THR A 627 16.26 -0.55 9.27
CA THR A 627 16.80 -1.64 10.12
C THR A 627 18.15 -1.24 10.70
N ILE A 628 18.33 -1.44 11.99
CA ILE A 628 19.62 -1.27 12.68
C ILE A 628 20.43 -2.57 12.55
N PRO A 629 21.63 -2.55 11.95
CA PRO A 629 22.52 -3.72 11.95
C PRO A 629 23.02 -4.05 13.37
N SER A 630 23.29 -5.31 13.65
CA SER A 630 23.84 -5.74 14.95
C SER A 630 25.24 -5.14 15.24
N ASP A 631 26.01 -4.86 14.18
CA ASP A 631 27.33 -4.19 14.22
C ASP A 631 27.22 -2.70 13.87
N CYS A 632 26.14 -2.06 14.22
CA CYS A 632 25.84 -0.68 13.86
C CYS A 632 26.96 0.27 14.26
N LYS A 633 27.53 0.96 13.28
CA LYS A 633 28.58 1.96 13.50
C LYS A 633 27.95 3.33 13.83
N PRO A 634 28.45 4.06 14.85
CA PRO A 634 27.88 5.33 15.29
C PRO A 634 27.71 6.35 14.17
N ILE A 635 28.72 6.54 13.34
CA ILE A 635 28.65 7.48 12.21
C ILE A 635 27.65 7.05 11.13
N TRP A 636 27.51 5.74 10.87
CA TRP A 636 26.50 5.25 9.93
C TRP A 636 25.07 5.56 10.43
N LEU A 637 24.81 5.33 11.72
CA LEU A 637 23.53 5.67 12.33
C LEU A 637 23.22 7.16 12.21
N LEU A 638 24.19 8.01 12.60
CA LEU A 638 24.06 9.46 12.51
C LEU A 638 23.79 9.89 11.07
N ALA A 639 24.58 9.41 10.09
CA ALA A 639 24.38 9.71 8.68
C ALA A 639 22.98 9.33 8.19
N THR A 640 22.53 8.10 8.52
CA THR A 640 21.20 7.61 8.14
C THR A 640 20.08 8.47 8.74
N MET A 641 20.21 8.88 10.00
CA MET A 641 19.22 9.75 10.65
C MET A 641 19.21 11.17 10.08
N LEU A 642 20.37 11.70 9.73
CA LEU A 642 20.49 13.02 9.11
C LEU A 642 19.98 13.04 7.67
N GLU A 643 20.22 11.98 6.90
CA GLU A 643 19.65 11.83 5.55
C GLU A 643 18.12 11.80 5.57
N GLN A 644 17.49 11.19 6.59
CA GLN A 644 16.04 11.25 6.78
C GLN A 644 15.54 12.67 7.10
N LEU A 645 16.42 13.57 7.53
CA LEU A 645 16.14 14.98 7.81
C LEU A 645 16.60 15.92 6.69
N GLY A 646 17.11 15.38 5.56
CA GLY A 646 17.57 16.16 4.41
C GLY A 646 18.95 16.78 4.60
N LEU A 647 19.73 16.28 5.54
CA LEU A 647 21.08 16.77 5.84
C LEU A 647 22.13 15.72 5.47
N LYS A 648 23.35 16.17 5.15
CA LYS A 648 24.50 15.31 4.84
C LYS A 648 25.65 15.59 5.80
N LEU A 649 26.38 14.51 6.15
CA LEU A 649 27.65 14.60 6.85
C LEU A 649 28.81 14.75 5.87
N THR A 650 29.70 15.67 6.19
CA THR A 650 31.03 15.83 5.61
C THR A 650 32.08 15.49 6.65
N PHE A 651 33.30 15.23 6.24
CA PHE A 651 34.40 14.99 7.17
C PHE A 651 35.73 15.58 6.70
N ARG A 652 36.52 16.00 7.66
CA ARG A 652 37.93 16.34 7.46
C ARG A 652 38.81 15.44 8.32
N LYS A 653 40.07 15.28 7.93
CA LYS A 653 41.06 14.54 8.70
C LYS A 653 41.92 15.52 9.48
N GLN A 654 42.14 15.26 10.76
CA GLN A 654 43.02 16.05 11.63
C GLN A 654 44.07 15.14 12.26
N GLY A 655 45.33 15.60 12.35
CA GLY A 655 46.47 14.86 12.96
C GLY A 655 47.54 14.48 11.97
N LYS A 656 48.65 13.92 12.51
CA LYS A 656 49.82 13.50 11.68
C LYS A 656 49.49 12.23 10.87
N ARG A 657 50.18 12.06 9.72
CA ARG A 657 50.04 10.87 8.87
C ARG A 657 50.20 9.59 9.71
N GLY A 658 49.20 8.72 9.71
CA GLY A 658 49.17 7.49 10.51
C GLY A 658 48.39 7.59 11.86
N GLN A 659 48.07 8.81 12.35
CA GLN A 659 47.28 9.08 13.57
C GLN A 659 46.11 10.06 13.26
N GLN A 660 45.56 10.01 12.05
CA GLN A 660 44.54 10.92 11.66
C GLN A 660 43.17 10.53 12.21
N VAL A 661 42.54 11.45 12.93
CA VAL A 661 41.14 11.32 13.37
C VAL A 661 40.22 12.01 12.33
N LYS A 662 39.10 11.36 12.03
CA LYS A 662 38.03 11.96 11.19
C LYS A 662 37.13 12.79 12.06
N LEU A 663 37.01 14.06 11.74
CA LEU A 663 36.06 14.99 12.33
C LEU A 663 34.90 15.17 11.36
N PHE A 664 33.67 14.94 11.82
CA PHE A 664 32.45 14.99 11.03
C PHE A 664 31.66 16.26 11.40
N SER A 665 31.17 16.93 10.34
CA SER A 665 30.33 18.14 10.43
C SER A 665 29.19 18.07 9.43
N LEU A 666 28.22 18.94 9.55
CA LEU A 666 27.17 19.07 8.54
C LEU A 666 27.72 19.76 7.28
N SER A 667 27.23 19.34 6.12
CA SER A 667 27.45 20.12 4.89
C SER A 667 26.76 21.48 5.05
N LYS A 668 27.53 22.55 4.80
CA LYS A 668 27.03 23.93 4.98
C LYS A 668 25.91 24.24 3.99
N GLU A 669 26.03 23.81 2.76
CA GLU A 669 25.07 24.09 1.69
C GLU A 669 23.69 23.54 2.02
N GLU A 670 23.61 22.25 2.38
CA GLU A 670 22.35 21.61 2.71
C GLU A 670 21.74 22.19 4.02
N LEU A 671 22.58 22.53 5.00
CA LEU A 671 22.12 23.13 6.25
C LEU A 671 21.52 24.52 6.02
N GLU A 672 22.25 25.43 5.31
CA GLU A 672 21.78 26.78 5.00
C GLU A 672 20.48 26.74 4.20
N PHE A 673 20.42 25.88 3.19
CA PHE A 673 19.18 25.65 2.42
C PHE A 673 18.02 25.18 3.29
N ALA A 674 18.24 24.18 4.15
CA ALA A 674 17.19 23.66 5.04
C ALA A 674 16.70 24.74 6.03
N LEU A 675 17.61 25.53 6.61
CA LEU A 675 17.24 26.61 7.54
C LEU A 675 16.45 27.73 6.84
N GLN A 676 16.81 28.10 5.59
CA GLN A 676 16.04 29.05 4.79
C GLN A 676 14.61 28.57 4.55
N VAL A 677 14.44 27.30 4.20
CA VAL A 677 13.12 26.69 4.00
C VAL A 677 12.32 26.64 5.31
N ILE A 678 12.95 26.33 6.44
CA ILE A 678 12.30 26.36 7.77
C ILE A 678 11.79 27.76 8.09
N ALA A 679 12.61 28.80 7.88
CA ALA A 679 12.21 30.20 8.12
C ALA A 679 11.01 30.63 7.24
N HIS A 680 10.99 30.21 5.97
CA HIS A 680 9.83 30.42 5.09
C HIS A 680 8.56 29.74 5.63
N ARG A 681 8.65 28.48 6.06
CA ARG A 681 7.53 27.72 6.62
C ARG A 681 6.99 28.34 7.91
N GLU A 682 7.86 28.84 8.77
CA GLU A 682 7.51 29.56 10.00
C GLU A 682 6.76 30.85 9.69
N THR A 683 7.28 31.67 8.77
CA THR A 683 6.63 32.90 8.32
C THR A 683 5.22 32.66 7.81
N LYS A 684 5.05 31.58 7.04
CA LYS A 684 3.75 31.19 6.48
C LYS A 684 2.76 30.74 7.57
N ARG A 685 3.21 30.03 8.61
CA ARG A 685 2.35 29.66 9.76
C ARG A 685 1.90 30.91 10.51
N ASN A 686 2.81 31.81 10.83
CA ASN A 686 2.51 33.05 11.55
C ASN A 686 1.51 33.93 10.77
N GLN A 687 1.62 34.00 9.45
CA GLN A 687 0.65 34.70 8.61
C GLN A 687 -0.74 34.05 8.65
N LYS A 688 -0.82 32.73 8.67
CA LYS A 688 -2.08 31.99 8.77
C LYS A 688 -2.75 32.22 10.13
N GLU A 689 -2.00 32.18 11.21
CA GLU A 689 -2.48 32.43 12.58
C GLU A 689 -3.01 33.85 12.71
N ASN A 690 -2.27 34.85 12.23
CA ASN A 690 -2.69 36.25 12.24
C ASN A 690 -3.99 36.49 11.44
N ARG A 691 -4.17 35.79 10.29
CA ARG A 691 -5.43 35.87 9.52
C ARG A 691 -6.61 35.23 10.28
N THR A 692 -6.37 34.15 10.99
CA THR A 692 -7.39 33.49 11.82
C THR A 692 -7.79 34.39 13.00
N TYR A 693 -6.86 35.05 13.66
CA TYR A 693 -7.13 36.02 14.70
C TYR A 693 -7.89 37.26 14.18
N SER A 694 -7.52 37.78 13.03
CA SER A 694 -8.22 38.92 12.40
C SER A 694 -9.64 38.55 11.95
N ALA A 695 -9.86 37.34 11.44
CA ALA A 695 -11.19 36.87 11.07
C ALA A 695 -12.08 36.59 12.29
N ALA A 696 -11.52 36.20 13.42
CA ALA A 696 -12.24 36.00 14.67
C ALA A 696 -12.64 37.34 15.36
N GLN A 697 -12.01 38.49 15.02
CA GLN A 697 -12.31 39.81 15.53
C GLN A 697 -13.34 40.59 14.68
N THR A 698 -13.79 40.07 13.54
CA THR A 698 -14.85 40.69 12.75
C THR A 698 -16.20 40.26 13.35
N PRO A 699 -17.01 41.15 13.95
CA PRO A 699 -18.26 40.73 14.56
C PRO A 699 -19.21 40.22 13.47
N ALA A 700 -19.58 38.95 13.55
CA ALA A 700 -20.64 38.40 12.76
C ALA A 700 -21.98 38.97 13.19
N VAL A 701 -22.48 39.90 12.39
CA VAL A 701 -23.88 40.35 12.50
C VAL A 701 -24.73 39.24 11.86
N TYR A 702 -25.10 38.26 12.65
CA TYR A 702 -26.36 37.50 12.49
C TYR A 702 -26.54 36.63 13.74
N SER A 703 -27.45 37.07 14.59
CA SER A 703 -28.00 36.32 15.70
C SER A 703 -28.90 35.19 15.20
N VAL A 704 -28.57 33.97 15.50
CA VAL A 704 -29.56 32.89 15.64
C VAL A 704 -29.32 32.22 17.00
N ASN A 705 -30.29 32.40 17.86
CA ASN A 705 -30.41 31.77 19.17
C ASN A 705 -30.41 30.24 19.03
N THR A 706 -29.43 29.60 19.65
CA THR A 706 -29.59 28.23 20.15
C THR A 706 -28.88 28.13 21.50
N ASN A 707 -29.67 27.97 22.52
CA ASN A 707 -29.26 27.63 23.88
C ASN A 707 -28.50 26.28 23.83
N GLN A 708 -27.22 26.30 24.13
CA GLN A 708 -26.50 25.17 24.70
C GLN A 708 -25.63 25.66 25.83
N GLN A 709 -25.90 25.13 27.01
CA GLN A 709 -25.21 25.42 28.27
C GLN A 709 -23.75 25.09 28.14
N ALA A 710 -22.91 26.08 28.32
CA ALA A 710 -21.47 25.90 28.47
C ALA A 710 -21.19 25.26 29.84
N VAL A 711 -20.58 24.05 29.80
CA VAL A 711 -19.92 23.47 30.96
C VAL A 711 -18.60 24.21 31.13
N SER A 712 -18.49 25.00 32.17
CA SER A 712 -17.30 25.73 32.60
C SER A 712 -16.25 24.76 33.08
N THR A 713 -15.11 24.72 32.43
CA THR A 713 -13.86 24.18 32.99
C THR A 713 -13.27 25.15 34.00
N PRO A 714 -12.80 24.72 35.17
CA PRO A 714 -12.18 25.57 36.15
C PRO A 714 -10.78 26.02 35.67
N PRO A 715 -10.30 27.22 36.13
CA PRO A 715 -9.01 27.77 35.69
C PRO A 715 -7.84 27.00 36.30
N LEU A 716 -6.87 26.72 35.45
CA LEU A 716 -5.54 26.22 35.81
C LEU A 716 -4.68 27.42 36.32
N ASP A 717 -4.83 27.76 37.58
CA ASP A 717 -3.83 28.56 38.29
C ASP A 717 -3.32 27.77 39.49
N ALA A 718 -1.99 27.77 39.62
CA ALA A 718 -1.19 27.25 40.70
C ALA A 718 -0.57 25.85 40.50
N ILE A 719 0.53 25.81 39.76
CA ILE A 719 1.75 25.13 40.25
C ILE A 719 2.94 25.97 39.76
N GLY A 720 3.68 26.51 40.73
CA GLY A 720 4.69 27.49 40.59
C GLY A 720 5.95 27.10 39.86
N ASN A 721 6.57 28.11 39.29
CA ASN A 721 7.94 28.17 38.86
C ASN A 721 8.89 27.42 39.79
N SER A 722 9.60 26.45 39.27
CA SER A 722 10.92 26.12 39.80
C SER A 722 11.92 26.09 38.65
N LEU A 723 12.78 27.00 38.68
CA LEU A 723 13.91 27.30 37.80
C LEU A 723 14.81 26.06 37.66
N CYS A 724 15.06 25.66 36.42
CA CYS A 724 16.24 24.89 36.08
C CYS A 724 17.47 25.78 36.05
N GLN A 725 18.10 25.94 37.19
CA GLN A 725 19.54 26.17 37.32
C GLN A 725 20.09 24.96 38.06
N GLY A 726 20.93 24.23 37.42
CA GLY A 726 21.63 23.08 37.96
C GLY A 726 22.52 22.49 36.90
N GLU A 727 23.76 22.86 36.98
CA GLU A 727 24.86 22.25 36.25
C GLU A 727 24.96 20.77 36.52
N ASP A 728 25.37 20.05 35.50
CA ASP A 728 26.18 18.84 35.44
C ASP A 728 25.93 17.67 36.41
N THR A 729 26.07 16.50 35.76
CA THR A 729 26.23 15.19 36.37
C THR A 729 25.01 14.66 37.12
N THR A 730 23.94 14.40 36.42
CA THR A 730 23.11 13.30 36.82
C THR A 730 23.67 12.03 36.16
N GLU A 731 24.39 11.25 36.93
CA GLU A 731 24.41 9.82 36.83
C GLU A 731 22.97 9.38 36.54
N PHE A 732 22.78 8.69 35.42
CA PHE A 732 21.54 8.00 35.17
C PHE A 732 21.34 7.03 36.32
N GLU A 733 20.50 7.39 37.27
CA GLU A 733 19.92 6.37 38.15
C GLU A 733 19.32 5.30 37.26
N SER A 734 19.79 4.08 37.44
CA SER A 734 19.25 2.89 36.83
C SER A 734 17.73 2.92 37.03
N PRO A 735 16.94 2.59 35.99
CA PRO A 735 15.51 2.48 36.15
C PRO A 735 15.20 1.53 37.32
N PRO A 736 14.12 1.76 38.07
CA PRO A 736 13.79 0.96 39.23
C PRO A 736 13.94 -0.51 38.91
N THR A 737 14.52 -1.24 39.86
CA THR A 737 15.10 -2.59 39.85
C THR A 737 14.15 -3.71 39.34
N ASP A 738 12.96 -3.43 38.88
CA ASP A 738 11.93 -4.42 38.50
C ASP A 738 11.77 -4.67 37.02
N ARG A 739 12.52 -4.02 36.11
CA ARG A 739 12.53 -4.35 34.71
C ARG A 739 13.86 -4.98 34.31
N ILE A 740 13.85 -6.30 34.18
CA ILE A 740 14.92 -7.04 33.51
C ILE A 740 14.96 -6.56 32.05
N THR A 741 16.11 -6.02 31.63
CA THR A 741 16.30 -5.63 30.23
C THR A 741 16.45 -6.86 29.36
N LEU A 742 16.12 -6.81 28.07
CA LEU A 742 16.34 -7.90 27.12
C LEU A 742 17.78 -8.43 27.14
N LEU A 743 18.78 -7.57 27.34
CA LEU A 743 20.18 -7.97 27.53
C LEU A 743 20.41 -8.80 28.79
N HIS A 744 19.78 -8.43 29.88
CA HIS A 744 19.84 -9.19 31.10
C HIS A 744 19.21 -10.58 30.92
N CYS A 745 18.12 -10.66 30.16
CA CYS A 745 17.49 -11.93 29.75
C CYS A 745 18.44 -12.80 28.92
N VAL A 746 19.17 -12.23 27.96
CA VAL A 746 20.18 -12.94 27.17
C VAL A 746 21.32 -13.44 28.06
N GLU A 747 21.80 -12.63 29.02
CA GLU A 747 22.84 -13.03 30.00
C GLU A 747 22.35 -14.12 30.95
N MET A 748 21.10 -14.03 31.40
CA MET A 748 20.49 -15.09 32.20
C MET A 748 20.41 -16.40 31.40
N LEU A 749 19.96 -16.38 30.15
CA LEU A 749 19.97 -17.57 29.30
C LEU A 749 21.37 -18.13 29.07
N ARG A 750 22.35 -17.29 28.76
CA ARG A 750 23.77 -17.72 28.63
C ARG A 750 24.31 -18.35 29.88
N SER A 751 23.94 -17.81 31.04
CA SER A 751 24.29 -18.39 32.34
C SER A 751 23.57 -19.73 32.56
N GLY A 752 22.27 -19.79 32.27
CA GLY A 752 21.47 -21.01 32.38
C GLY A 752 21.98 -22.12 31.45
N ILE A 753 22.34 -21.82 30.20
CA ILE A 753 22.91 -22.77 29.24
C ILE A 753 24.20 -23.41 29.81
N LYS A 754 25.02 -22.66 30.55
CA LYS A 754 26.23 -23.18 31.21
C LYS A 754 25.94 -24.03 32.45
N GLN A 755 24.80 -23.79 33.12
CA GLN A 755 24.40 -24.47 34.35
C GLN A 755 23.52 -25.72 34.09
N GLY A 756 22.97 -25.88 32.88
CA GLY A 756 22.22 -27.05 32.46
C GLY A 756 20.71 -26.86 32.43
N VAL A 757 20.00 -27.93 32.09
CA VAL A 757 18.57 -27.96 31.77
C VAL A 757 17.67 -27.41 32.90
N ASP A 758 17.94 -27.74 34.13
CA ASP A 758 17.11 -27.33 35.28
C ASP A 758 17.22 -25.82 35.54
N ALA A 759 18.40 -25.24 35.32
CA ALA A 759 18.58 -23.79 35.40
C ALA A 759 17.86 -23.04 34.31
N ILE A 760 17.88 -23.56 33.06
CA ILE A 760 17.13 -22.98 31.92
C ILE A 760 15.64 -23.03 32.21
N LYS A 761 15.10 -24.17 32.61
CA LYS A 761 13.69 -24.33 32.95
C LYS A 761 13.26 -23.42 34.11
N GLY A 762 14.10 -23.23 35.10
CA GLY A 762 13.89 -22.29 36.22
C GLY A 762 13.75 -20.84 35.74
N ILE A 763 14.68 -20.39 34.87
CA ILE A 763 14.67 -19.04 34.32
C ILE A 763 13.39 -18.79 33.47
N LEU A 764 13.06 -19.74 32.63
CA LEU A 764 11.90 -19.61 31.73
C LEU A 764 10.60 -19.65 32.53
N LYS A 765 10.48 -20.50 33.55
CA LYS A 765 9.35 -20.56 34.47
C LYS A 765 9.17 -19.27 35.25
N GLN A 766 10.23 -18.65 35.72
CA GLN A 766 10.21 -17.35 36.37
C GLN A 766 9.75 -16.23 35.42
N TRP A 767 10.16 -16.27 34.15
CA TRP A 767 9.69 -15.28 33.18
C TRP A 767 8.21 -15.41 32.85
N VAL A 768 7.65 -16.62 32.94
CA VAL A 768 6.23 -16.90 32.79
C VAL A 768 5.47 -16.33 33.99
N GLU A 769 5.91 -16.61 35.18
CA GLU A 769 5.31 -16.13 36.43
C GLU A 769 5.32 -14.61 36.55
N ASP A 770 6.36 -13.96 35.97
CA ASP A 770 6.52 -12.52 35.93
C ASP A 770 5.73 -11.84 34.75
N LEU A 771 4.88 -12.57 34.03
CA LEU A 771 4.10 -12.10 32.86
C LEU A 771 4.99 -11.54 31.73
N ARG A 772 6.15 -12.10 31.49
CA ARG A 772 7.15 -11.63 30.49
C ARG A 772 7.19 -12.45 29.22
N TRP A 773 6.05 -12.88 28.77
CA TRP A 773 5.88 -13.67 27.52
C TRP A 773 6.50 -13.01 26.30
N ASP A 774 6.31 -11.71 26.19
CA ASP A 774 6.86 -10.91 25.10
C ASP A 774 8.39 -11.03 25.04
N THR A 775 9.04 -11.26 26.19
CA THR A 775 10.48 -11.39 26.27
C THR A 775 11.01 -12.64 25.56
N VAL A 776 10.30 -13.76 25.58
CA VAL A 776 10.72 -14.99 24.88
C VAL A 776 10.60 -14.83 23.37
N LEU A 777 9.52 -14.20 22.90
CA LEU A 777 9.31 -13.92 21.48
C LEU A 777 10.28 -12.85 20.95
N GLU A 778 10.63 -11.86 21.77
CA GLU A 778 11.63 -10.86 21.42
C GLU A 778 13.06 -11.43 21.42
N LEU A 779 13.34 -12.42 22.28
CA LEU A 779 14.62 -13.13 22.30
C LEU A 779 14.89 -13.93 21.02
N GLU A 780 13.86 -14.44 20.33
CA GLU A 780 14.04 -15.07 19.01
C GLU A 780 14.74 -14.15 18.00
N ALA A 781 14.48 -12.85 18.09
CA ALA A 781 15.06 -11.87 17.16
C ALA A 781 16.53 -11.52 17.47
N ILE A 782 16.96 -11.59 18.75
CA ILE A 782 18.28 -11.11 19.18
C ILE A 782 19.20 -12.21 19.72
N ALA A 783 18.66 -13.33 20.14
CA ALA A 783 19.36 -14.44 20.76
C ALA A 783 19.09 -15.79 20.09
N ALA A 784 18.90 -15.79 18.76
CA ALA A 784 18.60 -17.02 18.00
C ALA A 784 19.63 -18.16 18.22
N ASN A 785 20.88 -17.83 18.48
CA ASN A 785 21.91 -18.81 18.75
C ASN A 785 21.79 -19.40 20.18
N GLU A 786 21.45 -18.57 21.15
CA GLU A 786 21.22 -18.98 22.54
C GLU A 786 19.96 -19.85 22.63
N LEU A 787 18.89 -19.49 21.93
CA LEU A 787 17.65 -20.28 21.87
C LEU A 787 17.87 -21.64 21.20
N ARG A 788 18.67 -21.73 20.13
CA ARG A 788 19.05 -23.01 19.53
C ARG A 788 19.83 -23.90 20.51
N LEU A 789 20.67 -23.30 21.33
CA LEU A 789 21.40 -24.04 22.37
C LEU A 789 20.47 -24.50 23.50
N VAL A 790 19.47 -23.71 23.84
CA VAL A 790 18.38 -24.09 24.75
C VAL A 790 17.57 -25.24 24.17
N GLU A 791 17.15 -25.15 22.92
CA GLU A 791 16.40 -26.20 22.21
C GLU A 791 17.19 -27.52 22.11
N ALA A 792 18.51 -27.43 21.91
CA ALA A 792 19.40 -28.60 21.91
C ALA A 792 19.54 -29.27 23.28
N GLN A 793 19.40 -28.51 24.39
CA GLN A 793 19.48 -29.04 25.76
C GLN A 793 18.11 -29.43 26.34
N VAL A 794 17.03 -28.79 25.85
CA VAL A 794 15.64 -29.10 26.22
C VAL A 794 14.91 -29.49 24.94
N PRO A 795 14.99 -30.76 24.51
CA PRO A 795 14.17 -31.24 23.39
C PRO A 795 12.69 -30.91 23.64
N GLU A 796 11.97 -30.51 22.62
CA GLU A 796 10.59 -30.11 22.76
C GLU A 796 10.36 -28.81 23.58
N PHE A 797 11.38 -27.92 23.57
CA PHE A 797 11.35 -26.64 24.29
C PHE A 797 10.07 -25.83 24.05
N TYR A 798 9.64 -25.72 22.81
CA TYR A 798 8.42 -24.99 22.44
C TYR A 798 7.15 -25.74 22.86
N GLU A 799 7.12 -27.08 22.81
CA GLU A 799 5.99 -27.90 23.30
C GLU A 799 5.88 -27.82 24.81
N TRP A 800 6.99 -27.94 25.51
CA TRP A 800 7.05 -27.76 26.97
C TRP A 800 6.60 -26.34 27.38
N LEU A 801 7.06 -25.32 26.67
CA LEU A 801 6.66 -23.92 26.90
C LEU A 801 5.16 -23.73 26.72
N LEU A 802 4.57 -24.34 25.70
CA LEU A 802 3.13 -24.28 25.43
C LEU A 802 2.31 -25.09 26.47
N GLU A 803 2.80 -26.23 26.93
CA GLU A 803 2.10 -27.07 27.91
C GLU A 803 2.08 -26.47 29.31
N GLU A 804 3.17 -25.88 29.79
CA GLU A 804 3.26 -25.26 31.13
C GLU A 804 2.52 -23.90 31.19
N VAL A 805 2.20 -23.31 30.07
CA VAL A 805 1.80 -21.92 29.97
C VAL A 805 0.36 -21.73 29.49
N LEU A 806 -0.10 -22.47 28.50
CA LEU A 806 -1.49 -22.40 28.01
C LEU A 806 -2.59 -22.93 28.97
N PRO A 807 -2.30 -23.77 29.99
CA PRO A 807 -3.35 -24.18 30.92
C PRO A 807 -3.91 -23.07 31.81
N MET A 808 -3.28 -21.87 31.85
CA MET A 808 -3.71 -20.79 32.74
C MET A 808 -4.81 -19.88 32.19
N GLU A 809 -5.08 -19.91 30.89
CA GLU A 809 -6.15 -19.08 30.29
C GLU A 809 -7.54 -19.74 30.21
N GLY A 810 -7.68 -20.98 30.70
CA GLY A 810 -8.93 -21.74 30.65
C GLY A 810 -9.78 -21.76 31.93
N ALA A 811 -9.40 -21.02 32.96
CA ALA A 811 -10.09 -21.01 34.27
C ALA A 811 -10.30 -19.59 34.78
N GLY A 812 -11.23 -18.84 34.11
CA GLY A 812 -11.66 -17.53 34.60
C GLY A 812 -12.86 -17.06 33.82
#